data_6117b32f8ffa28bc5d37e17f483bf318
#
_entry.id   6117b32f8ffa28bc5d37e17f483bf318
#
_cell.length_a   1.000
_cell.length_b   1.000
_cell.length_c   1.000
_cell.angle_alpha   90.00
_cell.angle_beta   90.00
_cell.angle_gamma   90.00
#
_symmetry.space_group_name_H-M   'P 1'
#
loop_
_entity.id
_entity.type
_entity.pdbx_description
1 polymer ?
#
loop_
_entity_poly.entity_id
_entity_poly.type
_entity_poly.pdbx_seq_one_letter_code
_entity_poly.pdbx_strand_id
1 'polypeptide(L)'
;MKESNMKFTRLIIYFSFLIYFAGASKVVSQNEPQKSFIHETRVDYEARMAWWNEARFGLFIHWGLYAIPAGLWGGKSDYGEWIRTSAQIPIDVYDQFVNQFNPVGFNPVEWVKTAKDAGMKYIVITSKHHDGFCLFDSKYTDFDIMSTPFQRDIMKELAEASRKEGIKICWYYSIMDWHHPDYLPRREWEKNRTSEGADYNRYVEYMKNQLKELLTNYGEIGVLWFDGEWEGTWNQKRGLDLYNYVRGLQPDIIINNRVGAGRSGMEGFTKEGEFAGDYATPEQEIPATGIPGVYWETCMTMNDHWGYNKNDNNWKSTEDLIHKLVDIASKGGNFLLNVGPDAKGIIPEASKNRLYEIGQWMRINGESIYGTSASPFKDLKWGRCTQKSINGDTRLYLHVFDYPGDGKLKIEGIFNEAIQSFLLSDVNKNNLKVDRVEDALVISLPIKVPDKINSVVVLDLKGKPDVSDPPTIQADYQIFIDEMTVSISSQRENVEIRYTEDGSIPSISSPLVMGPVKINNTTTIMARCFRGGKAVSGSAQAVFTKVFPIPSVSIENITNGVNYTYYEGDWDSLPKFNSLVPVRSGKINNFEFSPRKDVEHFGFVYSCYLKIPVNGVYRFYTESDDGSQFFIGDELVVDNDGLHGMAEKSGAIALSAGFHPLRVTFFEKTGGDDLKVSYEGGGIKKTKIPDDVLFIKLDQ
;
A
#
# COMPACT_ATOMS: atom_id res chain seq x y z
N MET A 1 57.73 -47.99 29.27
CA MET A 1 59.09 -47.46 29.07
C MET A 1 58.93 -45.96 28.96
N LYS A 2 59.23 -45.34 30.04
CA LYS A 2 60.26 -44.34 30.36
C LYS A 2 59.95 -43.00 29.70
N GLU A 3 59.46 -42.01 30.46
CA GLU A 3 60.26 -41.00 31.20
C GLU A 3 60.85 -39.94 30.23
N SER A 4 60.79 -38.65 30.46
CA SER A 4 61.16 -37.92 31.68
C SER A 4 60.72 -36.45 31.63
N ASN A 5 60.46 -35.95 32.81
CA ASN A 5 60.38 -34.55 33.22
C ASN A 5 61.57 -33.68 32.85
N MET A 6 61.33 -32.35 32.72
CA MET A 6 62.17 -31.40 33.49
C MET A 6 61.51 -30.02 33.65
N LYS A 7 61.39 -29.59 34.89
CA LYS A 7 61.11 -28.24 35.34
C LYS A 7 62.36 -27.37 35.23
N PHE A 8 62.23 -26.10 34.98
CA PHE A 8 63.17 -25.11 35.54
C PHE A 8 62.40 -23.79 35.91
N THR A 9 62.76 -23.33 37.10
CA THR A 9 62.20 -22.21 37.87
C THR A 9 63.20 -21.05 37.93
N ARG A 10 62.68 -19.80 38.13
CA ARG A 10 63.31 -18.56 38.65
C ARG A 10 64.06 -17.71 37.63
N LEU A 11 63.91 -16.37 37.66
CA LEU A 11 64.31 -15.42 38.68
C LEU A 11 63.72 -14.02 38.41
N ILE A 12 63.26 -13.34 39.50
CA ILE A 12 62.79 -11.94 39.57
C ILE A 12 64.03 -11.04 39.67
N ILE A 13 64.09 -9.90 38.93
CA ILE A 13 64.85 -8.72 39.30
C ILE A 13 64.04 -7.45 39.04
N TYR A 14 63.80 -6.68 40.12
CA TYR A 14 63.29 -5.33 40.12
C TYR A 14 64.32 -4.34 39.68
N PHE A 15 63.98 -3.37 38.82
CA PHE A 15 64.67 -2.07 38.73
C PHE A 15 63.61 -0.97 38.50
N SER A 16 63.45 -0.12 39.50
CA SER A 16 62.68 1.11 39.45
C SER A 16 63.51 2.19 38.79
N PHE A 17 62.94 2.85 37.76
CA PHE A 17 63.38 4.19 37.33
C PHE A 17 62.16 5.10 37.12
N LEU A 18 61.99 6.09 38.02
CA LEU A 18 61.09 7.21 37.84
C LEU A 18 61.70 8.14 36.78
N ILE A 19 61.00 8.45 35.71
CA ILE A 19 61.23 9.62 34.89
C ILE A 19 59.85 10.28 34.65
N TYR A 20 59.69 11.49 35.23
CA TYR A 20 58.60 12.42 34.94
C TYR A 20 58.76 12.94 33.51
N PHE A 21 57.77 12.69 32.66
CA PHE A 21 57.54 13.47 31.47
C PHE A 21 56.07 13.91 31.40
N ALA A 22 55.90 15.23 31.62
CA ALA A 22 54.62 15.89 31.30
C ALA A 22 54.48 15.95 29.79
N GLY A 23 53.65 15.08 29.25
CA GLY A 23 53.28 15.08 27.85
C GLY A 23 51.76 15.20 27.73
N ALA A 24 51.32 16.31 27.12
CA ALA A 24 49.91 16.57 26.85
C ALA A 24 49.31 15.43 26.00
N SER A 25 48.44 14.64 26.61
CA SER A 25 47.65 13.66 25.90
C SER A 25 46.62 14.39 25.03
N LYS A 26 46.91 14.50 23.73
CA LYS A 26 45.85 14.69 22.73
C LYS A 26 44.97 13.44 22.79
N VAL A 27 43.80 13.59 23.37
CA VAL A 27 42.71 12.62 23.16
C VAL A 27 42.30 12.73 21.71
N VAL A 28 42.88 11.92 20.84
CA VAL A 28 42.35 11.65 19.52
C VAL A 28 41.21 10.68 19.76
N SER A 29 40.01 11.22 19.78
CA SER A 29 38.79 10.40 19.62
C SER A 29 38.94 9.68 18.27
N GLN A 30 39.38 8.42 18.30
CA GLN A 30 39.21 7.53 17.16
C GLN A 30 37.71 7.28 17.12
N ASN A 31 37.00 8.01 16.24
CA ASN A 31 35.68 7.59 15.79
C ASN A 31 35.91 6.22 15.10
N GLU A 32 35.59 5.13 15.77
CA GLU A 32 35.43 3.86 15.09
C GLU A 32 34.44 4.08 13.94
N PRO A 33 34.71 3.57 12.73
CA PRO A 33 33.75 3.71 11.64
C PRO A 33 32.42 3.13 12.08
N GLN A 34 31.38 3.96 12.07
CA GLN A 34 30.02 3.54 12.44
C GLN A 34 29.64 2.32 11.60
N LYS A 35 29.29 1.23 12.26
CA LYS A 35 28.91 -0.03 11.59
C LYS A 35 27.77 0.27 10.61
N SER A 36 27.96 -0.06 9.34
CA SER A 36 26.93 0.09 8.32
C SER A 36 26.05 -1.16 8.28
N PHE A 37 24.77 -1.02 8.51
CA PHE A 37 23.79 -2.11 8.50
C PHE A 37 23.16 -2.35 7.12
N ILE A 38 23.42 -1.48 6.14
CA ILE A 38 22.91 -1.65 4.76
C ILE A 38 23.57 -2.80 3.99
N HIS A 39 24.67 -3.35 4.52
CA HIS A 39 25.39 -4.49 3.94
C HIS A 39 25.13 -5.78 4.72
N GLU A 40 23.98 -5.87 5.39
CA GLU A 40 23.53 -7.11 6.04
C GLU A 40 23.47 -8.26 5.03
N THR A 41 23.94 -9.45 5.42
CA THR A 41 23.84 -10.61 4.53
C THR A 41 22.38 -11.01 4.32
N ARG A 42 22.05 -11.64 3.19
CA ARG A 42 20.68 -12.13 2.94
C ARG A 42 20.21 -13.09 4.03
N VAL A 43 21.11 -13.91 4.56
CA VAL A 43 20.80 -14.87 5.65
C VAL A 43 20.44 -14.15 6.94
N ASP A 44 21.20 -13.13 7.34
CA ASP A 44 20.92 -12.35 8.54
C ASP A 44 19.63 -11.54 8.39
N TYR A 45 19.41 -10.94 7.22
CA TYR A 45 18.19 -10.23 6.88
C TYR A 45 16.96 -11.14 6.98
N GLU A 46 16.97 -12.33 6.36
CA GLU A 46 15.87 -13.29 6.43
C GLU A 46 15.62 -13.78 7.87
N ALA A 47 16.68 -14.01 8.66
CA ALA A 47 16.55 -14.41 10.05
C ALA A 47 15.88 -13.31 10.89
N ARG A 48 16.25 -12.05 10.67
CA ARG A 48 15.67 -10.90 11.35
C ARG A 48 14.20 -10.67 10.96
N MET A 49 13.87 -10.81 9.68
CA MET A 49 12.52 -10.63 9.15
C MET A 49 11.57 -11.79 9.46
N ALA A 50 12.09 -12.96 9.87
CA ALA A 50 11.32 -14.21 9.97
C ALA A 50 10.07 -14.06 10.84
N TRP A 51 10.21 -13.53 12.06
CA TRP A 51 9.08 -13.38 12.99
C TRP A 51 7.96 -12.50 12.43
N TRP A 52 8.33 -11.43 11.73
CA TRP A 52 7.40 -10.47 11.15
C TRP A 52 6.71 -11.07 9.91
N ASN A 53 7.47 -11.77 9.07
CA ASN A 53 6.92 -12.49 7.92
C ASN A 53 5.99 -13.63 8.34
N GLU A 54 6.23 -14.28 9.47
CA GLU A 54 5.32 -15.29 10.05
C GLU A 54 4.07 -14.68 10.66
N ALA A 55 4.14 -13.46 11.17
CA ALA A 55 3.07 -12.79 11.92
C ALA A 55 1.83 -12.51 11.07
N ARG A 56 1.98 -12.04 9.85
CA ARG A 56 0.96 -11.71 8.85
C ARG A 56 -0.10 -10.69 9.26
N PHE A 57 -0.39 -10.48 10.55
CA PHE A 57 -1.48 -9.65 11.02
C PHE A 57 -1.09 -8.84 12.26
N GLY A 58 -1.24 -7.51 12.18
CA GLY A 58 -0.92 -6.55 13.25
C GLY A 58 -2.02 -5.52 13.46
N LEU A 59 -2.01 -4.88 14.65
CA LEU A 59 -2.86 -3.75 14.99
C LEU A 59 -2.09 -2.45 14.79
N PHE A 60 -2.66 -1.50 14.07
CA PHE A 60 -2.20 -0.12 14.02
C PHE A 60 -3.06 0.73 14.97
N ILE A 61 -2.45 1.65 15.71
CA ILE A 61 -3.18 2.55 16.61
C ILE A 61 -2.74 3.98 16.30
N HIS A 62 -3.67 4.79 15.73
CA HIS A 62 -3.50 6.22 15.58
C HIS A 62 -4.16 6.95 16.74
N TRP A 63 -3.35 7.54 17.62
CA TRP A 63 -3.86 8.22 18.80
C TRP A 63 -2.97 9.37 19.24
N GLY A 64 -3.58 10.49 19.65
CA GLY A 64 -2.90 11.71 20.06
C GLY A 64 -3.90 12.82 20.38
N LEU A 65 -3.42 14.07 20.41
CA LEU A 65 -4.25 15.25 20.71
C LEU A 65 -5.40 15.45 19.72
N TYR A 66 -5.25 15.00 18.49
CA TYR A 66 -6.28 15.05 17.44
C TYR A 66 -7.54 14.24 17.80
N ALA A 67 -7.49 13.35 18.77
CA ALA A 67 -8.68 12.65 19.28
C ALA A 67 -9.61 13.57 20.10
N ILE A 68 -9.13 14.73 20.59
CA ILE A 68 -9.94 15.66 21.39
C ILE A 68 -11.02 16.33 20.56
N PRO A 69 -10.72 16.98 19.43
CA PRO A 69 -11.74 17.53 18.56
C PRO A 69 -12.60 16.46 17.89
N ALA A 70 -12.17 15.19 17.89
CA ALA A 70 -12.94 14.05 17.42
C ALA A 70 -13.47 14.23 15.98
N GLY A 71 -12.66 14.76 15.09
CA GLY A 71 -13.00 15.03 13.70
C GLY A 71 -13.76 16.31 13.44
N LEU A 72 -14.01 17.17 14.46
CA LEU A 72 -14.85 18.36 14.33
C LEU A 72 -14.07 19.64 14.54
N TRP A 73 -14.20 20.58 13.61
CA TRP A 73 -13.65 21.93 13.75
C TRP A 73 -14.37 22.93 12.87
N GLY A 74 -14.60 24.16 13.38
CA GLY A 74 -15.18 25.25 12.58
C GLY A 74 -16.52 24.96 11.91
N GLY A 75 -17.32 24.03 12.46
CA GLY A 75 -18.60 23.59 11.89
C GLY A 75 -18.48 22.48 10.84
N LYS A 76 -17.29 22.04 10.48
CA LYS A 76 -17.01 20.87 9.63
C LYS A 76 -16.77 19.64 10.49
N SER A 77 -16.95 18.45 9.91
CA SER A 77 -16.92 17.16 10.65
C SER A 77 -16.08 16.07 9.98
N ASP A 78 -15.27 16.42 9.00
CA ASP A 78 -14.56 15.48 8.13
C ASP A 78 -13.05 15.58 8.31
N TYR A 79 -12.59 15.53 9.58
CA TYR A 79 -11.17 15.58 9.91
C TYR A 79 -10.75 14.32 10.66
N GLY A 80 -9.51 13.90 10.39
CA GLY A 80 -8.81 12.83 11.12
C GLY A 80 -7.63 13.36 11.95
N GLU A 81 -6.54 12.64 11.94
CA GLU A 81 -5.27 12.95 12.61
C GLU A 81 -4.54 14.17 12.02
N TRP A 82 -4.86 14.55 10.78
CA TRP A 82 -4.35 15.75 10.10
C TRP A 82 -5.11 17.02 10.49
N ILE A 83 -6.09 16.96 11.40
CA ILE A 83 -7.00 18.06 11.72
C ILE A 83 -6.29 19.39 11.98
N ARG A 84 -5.09 19.40 12.62
CA ARG A 84 -4.36 20.65 12.85
C ARG A 84 -4.05 21.38 11.54
N THR A 85 -3.62 20.66 10.51
CA THR A 85 -3.28 21.22 9.20
C THR A 85 -4.51 21.43 8.33
N SER A 86 -5.37 20.43 8.20
CA SER A 86 -6.55 20.50 7.33
C SER A 86 -7.58 21.54 7.81
N ALA A 87 -7.74 21.68 9.11
CA ALA A 87 -8.59 22.73 9.69
C ALA A 87 -7.86 24.04 9.98
N GLN A 88 -6.56 24.13 9.66
CA GLN A 88 -5.70 25.31 9.87
C GLN A 88 -5.74 25.83 11.31
N ILE A 89 -5.67 24.94 12.30
CA ILE A 89 -5.74 25.29 13.71
C ILE A 89 -4.40 25.93 14.14
N PRO A 90 -4.39 27.19 14.60
CA PRO A 90 -3.18 27.85 15.07
C PRO A 90 -2.48 27.07 16.20
N ILE A 91 -1.16 27.10 16.23
CA ILE A 91 -0.35 26.30 17.15
C ILE A 91 -0.69 26.58 18.62
N ASP A 92 -0.88 27.85 18.99
CA ASP A 92 -1.25 28.27 20.34
C ASP A 92 -2.65 27.79 20.77
N VAL A 93 -3.54 27.57 19.80
CA VAL A 93 -4.87 26.99 20.03
C VAL A 93 -4.77 25.46 20.15
N TYR A 94 -3.99 24.82 19.27
CA TYR A 94 -3.82 23.36 19.30
C TYR A 94 -3.11 22.90 20.57
N ASP A 95 -2.12 23.66 21.05
CA ASP A 95 -1.37 23.37 22.27
C ASP A 95 -2.27 23.35 23.52
N GLN A 96 -3.44 24.04 23.51
CA GLN A 96 -4.39 23.96 24.61
C GLN A 96 -5.02 22.56 24.76
N PHE A 97 -4.94 21.71 23.74
CA PHE A 97 -5.38 20.31 23.84
C PHE A 97 -4.53 19.49 24.82
N VAL A 98 -3.29 19.86 25.06
CA VAL A 98 -2.45 19.25 26.11
C VAL A 98 -3.16 19.32 27.48
N ASN A 99 -3.75 20.47 27.82
CA ASN A 99 -4.46 20.67 29.08
C ASN A 99 -5.79 19.90 29.17
N GLN A 100 -6.28 19.37 28.04
CA GLN A 100 -7.56 18.64 27.95
C GLN A 100 -7.35 17.13 27.82
N PHE A 101 -6.14 16.69 27.40
CA PHE A 101 -5.85 15.29 27.15
C PHE A 101 -5.69 14.53 28.46
N ASN A 102 -6.79 13.90 28.89
CA ASN A 102 -6.84 13.11 30.11
C ASN A 102 -7.52 11.75 29.87
N PRO A 103 -6.84 10.81 29.22
CA PRO A 103 -7.43 9.53 28.79
C PRO A 103 -7.59 8.54 29.96
N VAL A 104 -8.44 8.87 30.91
CA VAL A 104 -8.67 8.03 32.12
C VAL A 104 -9.24 6.65 31.81
N GLY A 105 -9.78 6.42 30.61
CA GLY A 105 -10.25 5.12 30.14
C GLY A 105 -9.18 4.26 29.50
N PHE A 106 -7.94 4.76 29.32
CA PHE A 106 -6.85 4.00 28.75
C PHE A 106 -6.49 2.80 29.65
N ASN A 107 -6.60 1.60 29.09
CA ASN A 107 -6.24 0.35 29.71
C ASN A 107 -5.32 -0.47 28.79
N PRO A 108 -4.00 -0.49 29.03
CA PRO A 108 -3.05 -1.16 28.15
C PRO A 108 -3.28 -2.67 28.07
N VAL A 109 -3.73 -3.29 29.16
CA VAL A 109 -4.03 -4.74 29.20
C VAL A 109 -5.23 -5.07 28.30
N GLU A 110 -6.28 -4.24 28.33
CA GLU A 110 -7.46 -4.42 27.45
C GLU A 110 -7.07 -4.23 25.98
N TRP A 111 -6.27 -3.21 25.66
CA TRP A 111 -5.83 -2.96 24.28
C TRP A 111 -5.02 -4.14 23.72
N VAL A 112 -4.03 -4.61 24.47
CA VAL A 112 -3.20 -5.75 24.07
C VAL A 112 -4.04 -7.02 23.97
N LYS A 113 -4.96 -7.25 24.93
CA LYS A 113 -5.87 -8.39 24.88
C LYS A 113 -6.78 -8.35 23.66
N THR A 114 -7.32 -7.17 23.30
CA THR A 114 -8.15 -6.99 22.11
C THR A 114 -7.39 -7.38 20.83
N ALA A 115 -6.14 -6.93 20.69
CA ALA A 115 -5.27 -7.32 19.57
C ALA A 115 -5.00 -8.84 19.55
N LYS A 116 -4.62 -9.40 20.71
CA LYS A 116 -4.33 -10.83 20.86
C LYS A 116 -5.55 -11.70 20.53
N ASP A 117 -6.71 -11.34 21.05
CA ASP A 117 -7.96 -12.07 20.86
C ASP A 117 -8.44 -12.00 19.39
N ALA A 118 -8.11 -10.91 18.67
CA ALA A 118 -8.30 -10.79 17.22
C ALA A 118 -7.33 -11.66 16.39
N GLY A 119 -6.30 -12.24 17.03
CA GLY A 119 -5.28 -13.04 16.35
C GLY A 119 -4.07 -12.24 15.86
N MET A 120 -3.96 -10.96 16.21
CA MET A 120 -2.81 -10.12 15.87
C MET A 120 -1.56 -10.53 16.63
N LYS A 121 -0.38 -10.35 16.03
CA LYS A 121 0.91 -10.76 16.58
C LYS A 121 1.78 -9.59 17.02
N TYR A 122 1.48 -8.39 16.55
CA TYR A 122 2.20 -7.17 16.90
C TYR A 122 1.24 -5.96 16.91
N ILE A 123 1.68 -4.92 17.61
CA ILE A 123 0.97 -3.63 17.71
C ILE A 123 1.94 -2.54 17.30
N VAL A 124 1.54 -1.68 16.35
CA VAL A 124 2.22 -0.43 16.01
C VAL A 124 1.37 0.71 16.55
N ILE A 125 1.95 1.64 17.32
CA ILE A 125 1.25 2.82 17.84
C ILE A 125 2.02 4.10 17.54
N THR A 126 1.30 5.19 17.25
CA THR A 126 1.87 6.53 17.08
C THR A 126 2.52 7.01 18.37
N SER A 127 3.86 6.85 18.49
CA SER A 127 4.62 7.44 19.60
C SER A 127 4.67 8.97 19.50
N LYS A 128 4.81 9.48 18.29
CA LYS A 128 4.69 10.89 17.90
C LYS A 128 4.15 10.95 16.47
N HIS A 129 3.00 11.62 16.27
CA HIS A 129 2.45 11.88 14.94
C HIS A 129 2.96 13.23 14.38
N HIS A 130 2.49 13.66 13.22
CA HIS A 130 2.93 14.89 12.54
C HIS A 130 2.71 16.17 13.35
N ASP A 131 1.74 16.15 14.28
CA ASP A 131 1.45 17.28 15.20
C ASP A 131 2.57 17.53 16.23
N GLY A 132 3.49 16.56 16.39
CA GLY A 132 4.65 16.66 17.28
C GLY A 132 4.39 16.23 18.71
N PHE A 133 3.14 15.89 19.10
CA PHE A 133 2.83 15.48 20.47
C PHE A 133 3.36 14.05 20.74
N CYS A 134 4.07 13.92 21.88
CA CYS A 134 4.69 12.67 22.29
C CYS A 134 3.81 11.91 23.29
N LEU A 135 3.43 10.65 23.00
CA LEU A 135 2.72 9.77 23.94
C LEU A 135 3.65 9.10 24.98
N PHE A 136 4.90 9.53 25.08
CA PHE A 136 5.93 9.04 26.00
C PHE A 136 6.59 10.18 26.78
N ASP A 137 7.23 9.85 27.91
CA ASP A 137 8.01 10.79 28.73
C ASP A 137 9.31 11.16 28.02
N SER A 138 9.33 12.31 27.32
CA SER A 138 10.50 12.81 26.60
C SER A 138 11.24 13.89 27.37
N LYS A 139 12.55 13.75 27.49
CA LYS A 139 13.42 14.79 28.08
C LYS A 139 13.73 15.94 27.13
N TYR A 140 13.28 15.87 25.89
CA TYR A 140 13.64 16.81 24.84
C TYR A 140 12.50 17.77 24.48
N THR A 141 11.33 17.59 25.06
CA THR A 141 10.16 18.46 24.87
C THR A 141 9.22 18.37 26.06
N ASP A 142 8.52 19.48 26.35
CA ASP A 142 7.38 19.50 27.26
C ASP A 142 6.05 19.31 26.52
N PHE A 143 6.09 19.10 25.19
CA PHE A 143 4.90 18.80 24.37
C PHE A 143 4.67 17.28 24.35
N ASP A 144 4.37 16.74 25.53
CA ASP A 144 4.27 15.30 25.76
C ASP A 144 3.17 14.93 26.75
N ILE A 145 2.96 13.63 26.93
CA ILE A 145 1.92 13.06 27.79
C ILE A 145 2.12 13.42 29.29
N MET A 146 3.36 13.67 29.73
CA MET A 146 3.64 14.01 31.13
C MET A 146 3.23 15.44 31.47
N SER A 147 3.11 16.31 30.46
CA SER A 147 2.60 17.66 30.59
C SER A 147 1.08 17.77 30.59
N THR A 148 0.38 16.64 30.38
CA THR A 148 -1.08 16.56 30.41
C THR A 148 -1.63 16.29 31.81
N PRO A 149 -2.93 16.46 32.08
CA PRO A 149 -3.52 16.04 33.36
C PRO A 149 -3.42 14.53 33.63
N PHE A 150 -3.14 13.71 32.60
CA PHE A 150 -3.03 12.27 32.71
C PHE A 150 -1.72 11.81 33.38
N GLN A 151 -0.60 12.42 33.05
CA GLN A 151 0.73 12.22 33.67
C GLN A 151 1.15 10.73 33.80
N ARG A 152 0.86 9.92 32.78
CA ARG A 152 1.27 8.50 32.71
C ARG A 152 1.90 8.24 31.34
N ASP A 153 3.04 7.57 31.33
CA ASP A 153 3.75 7.19 30.10
C ASP A 153 3.02 6.01 29.42
N ILE A 154 2.24 6.33 28.39
CA ILE A 154 1.41 5.38 27.63
C ILE A 154 2.29 4.33 26.95
N MET A 155 3.41 4.74 26.37
CA MET A 155 4.30 3.83 25.63
C MET A 155 4.94 2.81 26.57
N LYS A 156 5.30 3.24 27.78
CA LYS A 156 5.83 2.34 28.82
C LYS A 156 4.81 1.29 29.25
N GLU A 157 3.61 1.75 29.59
CA GLU A 157 2.56 0.83 30.07
C GLU A 157 2.14 -0.16 28.97
N LEU A 158 2.05 0.30 27.72
CA LEU A 158 1.69 -0.56 26.59
C LEU A 158 2.81 -1.57 26.27
N ALA A 159 4.09 -1.14 26.34
CA ALA A 159 5.23 -2.04 26.16
C ALA A 159 5.28 -3.14 27.25
N GLU A 160 5.02 -2.78 28.50
CA GLU A 160 4.97 -3.75 29.60
C GLU A 160 3.82 -4.75 29.44
N ALA A 161 2.63 -4.28 29.09
CA ALA A 161 1.48 -5.13 28.82
C ALA A 161 1.71 -6.07 27.62
N SER A 162 2.29 -5.55 26.54
CA SER A 162 2.58 -6.34 25.33
C SER A 162 3.58 -7.46 25.60
N ARG A 163 4.66 -7.19 26.32
CA ARG A 163 5.63 -8.22 26.71
C ARG A 163 5.00 -9.30 27.57
N LYS A 164 4.15 -8.93 28.53
CA LYS A 164 3.46 -9.88 29.41
C LYS A 164 2.54 -10.83 28.61
N GLU A 165 1.91 -10.32 27.57
CA GLU A 165 0.97 -11.09 26.73
C GLU A 165 1.64 -11.78 25.53
N GLY A 166 2.95 -11.56 25.30
CA GLY A 166 3.71 -12.14 24.19
C GLY A 166 3.36 -11.53 22.83
N ILE A 167 2.89 -10.28 22.81
CA ILE A 167 2.65 -9.48 21.59
C ILE A 167 3.88 -8.61 21.35
N LYS A 168 4.40 -8.58 20.12
CA LYS A 168 5.50 -7.68 19.76
C LYS A 168 5.00 -6.24 19.73
N ILE A 169 5.68 -5.34 20.46
CA ILE A 169 5.39 -3.91 20.44
C ILE A 169 6.27 -3.21 19.42
N CYS A 170 5.68 -2.27 18.68
CA CYS A 170 6.30 -1.54 17.60
C CYS A 170 5.90 -0.07 17.68
N TRP A 171 6.79 0.84 17.29
CA TRP A 171 6.55 2.26 17.35
C TRP A 171 6.37 2.86 15.96
N TYR A 172 5.34 3.67 15.76
CA TYR A 172 5.28 4.63 14.68
C TYR A 172 5.95 5.94 15.15
N TYR A 173 6.74 6.53 14.29
CA TYR A 173 7.37 7.82 14.55
C TYR A 173 7.36 8.69 13.30
N SER A 174 6.75 9.87 13.39
CA SER A 174 6.72 10.84 12.30
C SER A 174 8.05 11.57 12.13
N ILE A 175 8.57 11.57 10.89
CA ILE A 175 9.69 12.43 10.45
C ILE A 175 9.24 13.90 10.41
N MET A 176 7.95 14.15 10.09
CA MET A 176 7.35 15.47 10.23
C MET A 176 7.14 15.84 11.69
N ASP A 177 7.21 17.15 11.97
CA ASP A 177 6.87 17.71 13.26
C ASP A 177 6.38 19.16 13.09
N TRP A 178 5.08 19.32 12.97
CA TRP A 178 4.50 20.65 12.77
C TRP A 178 4.60 21.57 13.98
N HIS A 179 4.95 21.04 15.15
CA HIS A 179 5.12 21.81 16.39
C HIS A 179 6.55 22.33 16.55
N HIS A 180 7.58 21.51 16.25
CA HIS A 180 8.96 21.82 16.55
C HIS A 180 9.46 23.11 15.85
N PRO A 181 10.13 24.05 16.58
CA PRO A 181 10.57 25.32 16.02
C PRO A 181 11.62 25.21 14.91
N ASP A 182 12.38 24.14 14.84
CA ASP A 182 13.40 23.89 13.81
C ASP A 182 12.92 23.00 12.65
N TYR A 183 11.70 22.47 12.72
CA TYR A 183 11.14 21.68 11.61
C TYR A 183 10.81 22.57 10.41
N LEU A 184 11.15 22.12 9.22
CA LEU A 184 10.90 22.79 7.93
C LEU A 184 10.39 21.74 6.90
N PRO A 185 9.49 22.13 5.97
CA PRO A 185 8.93 23.48 5.77
C PRO A 185 7.82 23.82 6.78
N ARG A 186 7.53 25.11 6.94
CA ARG A 186 6.32 25.55 7.64
C ARG A 186 5.10 25.25 6.76
N ARG A 187 3.93 25.10 7.39
CA ARG A 187 2.67 25.04 6.65
C ARG A 187 2.40 26.37 5.97
N GLU A 188 1.97 26.36 4.72
CA GLU A 188 1.78 27.59 3.92
C GLU A 188 0.78 28.56 4.55
N TRP A 189 -0.22 28.03 5.26
CA TRP A 189 -1.22 28.83 5.97
C TRP A 189 -0.69 29.48 7.28
N GLU A 190 0.41 29.00 7.86
CA GLU A 190 1.05 29.56 9.08
C GLU A 190 1.85 30.83 8.80
N LYS A 191 1.25 31.83 8.16
CA LYS A 191 1.92 33.06 7.69
C LYS A 191 2.62 33.84 8.80
N ASN A 192 2.18 33.69 10.04
CA ASN A 192 2.78 34.37 11.20
C ASN A 192 3.89 33.57 11.87
N ARG A 193 4.18 32.36 11.43
CA ARG A 193 5.22 31.48 11.96
C ARG A 193 6.44 31.51 11.05
N THR A 194 7.37 32.45 11.33
CA THR A 194 8.58 32.59 10.53
C THR A 194 9.47 31.34 10.57
N SER A 195 10.20 31.10 9.49
CA SER A 195 11.29 30.12 9.42
C SER A 195 12.65 30.71 9.80
N GLU A 196 12.71 32.01 10.17
CA GLU A 196 13.94 32.66 10.55
C GLU A 196 14.58 32.01 11.79
N GLY A 197 15.85 31.67 11.70
CA GLY A 197 16.61 30.98 12.75
C GLY A 197 16.34 29.48 12.89
N ALA A 198 15.38 28.91 12.16
CA ALA A 198 15.15 27.49 12.16
C ALA A 198 16.31 26.73 11.48
N ASP A 199 16.71 25.61 12.07
CA ASP A 199 17.76 24.73 11.54
C ASP A 199 17.29 23.27 11.53
N TYR A 200 17.00 22.76 10.35
CA TYR A 200 16.52 21.38 10.18
C TYR A 200 17.53 20.34 10.69
N ASN A 201 18.82 20.63 10.78
CA ASN A 201 19.79 19.70 11.36
C ASN A 201 19.64 19.60 12.88
N ARG A 202 19.30 20.71 13.57
CA ARG A 202 18.94 20.67 15.01
C ARG A 202 17.69 19.83 15.24
N TYR A 203 16.69 19.93 14.33
CA TYR A 203 15.52 19.07 14.36
C TYR A 203 15.89 17.58 14.20
N VAL A 204 16.78 17.25 13.26
CA VAL A 204 17.24 15.85 13.07
C VAL A 204 17.93 15.30 14.33
N GLU A 205 18.72 16.11 15.02
CA GLU A 205 19.35 15.72 16.29
C GLU A 205 18.30 15.56 17.42
N TYR A 206 17.29 16.43 17.47
CA TYR A 206 16.15 16.27 18.38
C TYR A 206 15.43 14.93 18.11
N MET A 207 15.11 14.63 16.85
CA MET A 207 14.49 13.35 16.45
C MET A 207 15.35 12.15 16.88
N LYS A 208 16.65 12.16 16.62
CA LYS A 208 17.58 11.09 17.03
C LYS A 208 17.60 10.89 18.54
N ASN A 209 17.55 11.98 19.31
CA ASN A 209 17.51 11.91 20.77
C ASN A 209 16.20 11.27 21.27
N GLN A 210 15.05 11.62 20.73
CA GLN A 210 13.78 10.99 21.04
C GLN A 210 13.75 9.50 20.62
N LEU A 211 14.28 9.17 19.45
CA LEU A 211 14.40 7.77 19.02
C LEU A 211 15.33 6.97 19.93
N LYS A 212 16.38 7.58 20.47
CA LYS A 212 17.21 6.95 21.48
C LYS A 212 16.41 6.64 22.75
N GLU A 213 15.58 7.58 23.22
CA GLU A 213 14.68 7.30 24.37
C GLU A 213 13.75 6.13 24.07
N LEU A 214 13.06 6.16 22.94
CA LEU A 214 12.10 5.13 22.52
C LEU A 214 12.74 3.74 22.35
N LEU A 215 14.00 3.66 21.96
CA LEU A 215 14.69 2.41 21.70
C LEU A 215 15.57 1.92 22.86
N THR A 216 15.76 2.73 23.92
CA THR A 216 16.57 2.31 25.09
C THR A 216 15.79 2.21 26.38
N ASN A 217 14.64 2.89 26.52
CA ASN A 217 13.89 2.95 27.78
C ASN A 217 12.72 1.94 27.83
N TYR A 218 12.28 1.41 26.70
CA TYR A 218 11.04 0.62 26.59
C TYR A 218 11.29 -0.86 26.26
N GLY A 219 12.55 -1.29 26.24
CA GLY A 219 12.97 -2.68 25.94
C GLY A 219 13.04 -2.95 24.43
N GLU A 220 12.95 -4.21 24.04
CA GLU A 220 13.01 -4.63 22.64
C GLU A 220 11.77 -4.14 21.85
N ILE A 221 12.00 -3.49 20.72
CA ILE A 221 10.99 -2.98 19.79
C ILE A 221 11.08 -3.76 18.48
N GLY A 222 9.94 -4.31 18.04
CA GLY A 222 9.93 -5.18 16.85
C GLY A 222 10.09 -4.40 15.53
N VAL A 223 9.33 -3.32 15.37
CA VAL A 223 9.33 -2.48 14.18
C VAL A 223 9.39 -1.02 14.59
N LEU A 224 10.17 -0.22 13.87
CA LEU A 224 10.06 1.22 13.86
C LEU A 224 9.44 1.65 12.52
N TRP A 225 8.20 2.09 12.60
CA TRP A 225 7.39 2.51 11.48
C TRP A 225 7.53 4.03 11.29
N PHE A 226 8.33 4.47 10.33
CA PHE A 226 8.48 5.88 9.99
C PHE A 226 7.37 6.36 9.08
N ASP A 227 7.14 7.68 9.06
CA ASP A 227 6.20 8.36 8.18
C ASP A 227 6.56 9.83 8.00
N GLY A 228 6.03 10.49 6.96
CA GLY A 228 6.28 11.90 6.72
C GLY A 228 7.59 12.20 5.98
N GLU A 229 8.08 11.27 5.18
CA GLU A 229 9.33 11.34 4.43
C GLU A 229 9.26 12.14 3.13
N TRP A 230 8.06 12.50 2.68
CA TRP A 230 7.84 13.10 1.35
C TRP A 230 8.10 14.61 1.25
N GLU A 231 8.35 15.30 2.36
CA GLU A 231 8.69 16.72 2.31
C GLU A 231 10.15 16.96 1.87
N GLY A 232 10.38 18.00 1.05
CA GLY A 232 11.67 18.25 0.38
C GLY A 232 12.88 18.46 1.27
N THR A 233 12.70 18.63 2.58
CA THR A 233 13.77 18.68 3.59
C THR A 233 14.34 17.31 3.95
N TRP A 234 13.59 16.24 3.70
CA TRP A 234 14.04 14.86 3.86
C TRP A 234 14.64 14.33 2.56
N ASN A 235 15.67 13.51 2.64
CA ASN A 235 16.33 12.91 1.48
C ASN A 235 16.97 11.57 1.81
N GLN A 236 17.41 10.85 0.79
CA GLN A 236 18.01 9.52 0.91
C GLN A 236 19.19 9.46 1.87
N LYS A 237 20.07 10.48 1.86
CA LYS A 237 21.22 10.50 2.76
C LYS A 237 20.78 10.53 4.23
N ARG A 238 19.79 11.38 4.55
CA ARG A 238 19.23 11.45 5.91
C ARG A 238 18.55 10.14 6.31
N GLY A 239 17.84 9.52 5.37
CA GLY A 239 17.21 8.22 5.58
C GLY A 239 18.21 7.12 5.90
N LEU A 240 19.28 7.02 5.12
CA LEU A 240 20.37 6.08 5.36
C LEU A 240 21.08 6.30 6.70
N ASP A 241 21.39 7.56 7.02
CA ASP A 241 22.01 7.92 8.30
C ASP A 241 21.09 7.55 9.48
N LEU A 242 19.78 7.78 9.36
CA LEU A 242 18.80 7.45 10.38
C LEU A 242 18.61 5.94 10.53
N TYR A 243 18.53 5.20 9.43
CA TYR A 243 18.46 3.73 9.45
C TYR A 243 19.65 3.12 10.19
N ASN A 244 20.88 3.53 9.85
CA ASN A 244 22.08 3.06 10.53
C ASN A 244 22.12 3.44 12.01
N TYR A 245 21.65 4.66 12.35
CA TYR A 245 21.55 5.12 13.74
C TYR A 245 20.61 4.23 14.56
N VAL A 246 19.41 3.99 14.06
CA VAL A 246 18.38 3.17 14.71
C VAL A 246 18.84 1.72 14.86
N ARG A 247 19.40 1.11 13.80
CA ARG A 247 19.97 -0.24 13.82
C ARG A 247 21.18 -0.33 14.76
N GLY A 248 21.89 0.77 14.97
CA GLY A 248 22.96 0.87 15.95
C GLY A 248 22.47 0.80 17.39
N LEU A 249 21.24 1.25 17.66
CA LEU A 249 20.61 1.18 18.99
C LEU A 249 19.97 -0.21 19.23
N GLN A 250 19.26 -0.75 18.26
CA GLN A 250 18.68 -2.09 18.29
C GLN A 250 18.97 -2.81 16.95
N PRO A 251 19.97 -3.70 16.88
CA PRO A 251 20.40 -4.35 15.64
C PRO A 251 19.33 -5.19 14.93
N ASP A 252 18.38 -5.72 15.66
CA ASP A 252 17.34 -6.62 15.14
C ASP A 252 16.03 -5.91 14.79
N ILE A 253 15.94 -4.59 15.01
CA ILE A 253 14.73 -3.82 14.70
C ILE A 253 14.47 -3.79 13.18
N ILE A 254 13.20 -3.90 12.81
CA ILE A 254 12.73 -3.82 11.43
C ILE A 254 12.29 -2.38 11.15
N ILE A 255 12.60 -1.84 9.97
CA ILE A 255 12.34 -0.45 9.60
C ILE A 255 11.67 -0.41 8.22
N ASN A 256 10.52 0.26 8.12
CA ASN A 256 9.80 0.38 6.86
C ASN A 256 10.51 1.29 5.83
N ASN A 257 10.04 1.28 4.58
CA ASN A 257 10.65 2.06 3.50
C ASN A 257 10.41 3.58 3.61
N ARG A 258 9.54 4.03 4.52
CA ARG A 258 9.32 5.46 4.77
C ARG A 258 10.46 6.13 5.56
N VAL A 259 11.47 5.39 5.95
CA VAL A 259 12.73 5.97 6.48
C VAL A 259 13.54 6.68 5.38
N GLY A 260 13.43 6.21 4.13
CA GLY A 260 14.07 6.80 2.95
C GLY A 260 13.23 7.90 2.31
N ALA A 261 13.65 8.39 1.15
CA ALA A 261 12.85 9.18 0.24
C ALA A 261 12.63 8.38 -1.05
N GLY A 262 11.63 8.72 -1.86
CA GLY A 262 11.40 8.07 -3.15
C GLY A 262 10.36 6.95 -3.14
N ARG A 263 9.54 6.87 -2.10
CA ARG A 263 8.32 6.05 -2.11
C ARG A 263 7.31 6.58 -3.13
N SER A 264 6.63 5.69 -3.83
CA SER A 264 5.57 6.03 -4.80
C SER A 264 4.22 6.06 -4.10
N GLY A 265 3.77 7.24 -3.70
CA GLY A 265 2.42 7.50 -3.19
C GLY A 265 1.81 6.39 -2.33
N MET A 266 0.52 6.13 -2.53
CA MET A 266 -0.23 5.08 -1.81
C MET A 266 0.16 3.66 -2.25
N GLU A 267 0.71 3.47 -3.45
CA GLU A 267 1.26 2.18 -3.91
C GLU A 267 2.37 1.66 -2.99
N GLY A 268 3.07 2.57 -2.30
CA GLY A 268 3.99 2.27 -1.22
C GLY A 268 5.30 1.61 -1.63
N PHE A 269 5.62 1.53 -2.92
CA PHE A 269 6.88 0.97 -3.41
C PHE A 269 7.98 2.03 -3.36
N THR A 270 9.21 1.57 -3.23
CA THR A 270 10.38 2.45 -3.40
C THR A 270 10.81 2.43 -4.86
N LYS A 271 11.06 3.61 -5.44
CA LYS A 271 11.57 3.76 -6.81
C LYS A 271 12.91 3.05 -6.97
N GLU A 272 13.14 2.54 -8.18
CA GLU A 272 14.39 1.84 -8.50
C GLU A 272 15.62 2.73 -8.24
N GLY A 273 16.63 2.16 -7.57
CA GLY A 273 17.87 2.86 -7.21
C GLY A 273 17.82 3.66 -5.90
N GLU A 274 16.63 3.78 -5.26
CA GLU A 274 16.47 4.46 -3.99
C GLU A 274 16.53 3.48 -2.81
N PHE A 275 16.86 3.98 -1.62
CA PHE A 275 16.94 3.17 -0.40
C PHE A 275 15.56 2.81 0.12
N ALA A 276 15.29 1.52 0.26
CA ALA A 276 13.96 0.97 0.52
C ALA A 276 13.68 0.54 1.96
N GLY A 277 14.57 0.81 2.94
CA GLY A 277 14.39 0.21 4.27
C GLY A 277 14.32 -1.32 4.20
N ASP A 278 13.53 -1.94 5.09
CA ASP A 278 13.40 -3.40 5.14
C ASP A 278 12.15 -3.93 4.41
N TYR A 279 11.08 -3.15 4.27
CA TYR A 279 9.86 -3.58 3.62
C TYR A 279 9.05 -2.40 3.08
N ALA A 280 8.26 -2.66 2.03
CA ALA A 280 7.39 -1.68 1.40
C ALA A 280 6.05 -1.52 2.15
N THR A 281 5.43 -0.34 2.02
CA THR A 281 4.21 0.03 2.75
C THR A 281 3.10 0.56 1.83
N PRO A 282 2.44 -0.31 1.04
CA PRO A 282 1.18 0.06 0.40
C PRO A 282 0.18 0.56 1.44
N GLU A 283 -0.56 1.62 1.11
CA GLU A 283 -1.51 2.23 2.02
C GLU A 283 -2.90 2.24 1.40
N GLN A 284 -3.91 1.72 2.13
CA GLN A 284 -5.29 1.52 1.67
C GLN A 284 -5.43 0.64 0.41
N GLU A 285 -4.32 0.13 -0.13
CA GLU A 285 -4.27 -0.68 -1.34
C GLU A 285 -3.69 -2.07 -1.10
N ILE A 286 -4.07 -3.03 -1.94
CA ILE A 286 -3.48 -4.37 -1.97
C ILE A 286 -2.87 -4.56 -3.36
N PRO A 287 -1.54 -4.71 -3.48
CA PRO A 287 -0.90 -4.93 -4.77
C PRO A 287 -1.54 -6.10 -5.53
N ALA A 288 -1.82 -5.92 -6.82
CA ALA A 288 -2.56 -6.91 -7.61
C ALA A 288 -1.92 -8.31 -7.59
N THR A 289 -0.58 -8.37 -7.67
CA THR A 289 0.19 -9.63 -7.69
C THR A 289 1.11 -9.81 -6.48
N GLY A 290 0.98 -8.98 -5.44
CA GLY A 290 2.02 -8.82 -4.43
C GLY A 290 3.27 -8.13 -5.01
N ILE A 291 4.39 -8.15 -4.27
CA ILE A 291 5.65 -7.57 -4.69
C ILE A 291 6.72 -8.67 -4.70
N PRO A 292 7.01 -9.28 -5.86
CA PRO A 292 7.98 -10.37 -5.93
C PRO A 292 9.36 -9.96 -5.39
N GLY A 293 9.89 -10.75 -4.45
CA GLY A 293 11.23 -10.54 -3.89
C GLY A 293 11.35 -9.42 -2.84
N VAL A 294 10.27 -8.72 -2.50
CA VAL A 294 10.23 -7.66 -1.49
C VAL A 294 9.23 -8.02 -0.41
N TYR A 295 9.58 -7.83 0.85
CA TYR A 295 8.63 -7.87 1.94
C TYR A 295 7.75 -6.61 1.93
N TRP A 296 6.47 -6.74 2.26
CA TRP A 296 5.53 -5.64 2.24
C TRP A 296 4.41 -5.80 3.27
N GLU A 297 3.87 -4.68 3.70
CA GLU A 297 2.79 -4.58 4.68
C GLU A 297 1.79 -3.54 4.21
N THR A 298 0.55 -3.94 3.97
CA THR A 298 -0.52 -3.00 3.71
C THR A 298 -1.12 -2.52 5.02
N CYS A 299 -1.13 -1.21 5.22
CA CYS A 299 -1.86 -0.57 6.31
C CYS A 299 -3.21 -0.04 5.81
N MET A 300 -4.28 -0.28 6.59
CA MET A 300 -5.65 0.13 6.25
C MET A 300 -6.45 0.56 7.47
N THR A 301 -7.38 1.46 7.26
CA THR A 301 -8.40 1.83 8.25
C THR A 301 -9.58 0.86 8.23
N MET A 302 -10.33 0.79 9.35
CA MET A 302 -11.60 0.08 9.42
C MET A 302 -12.77 0.91 8.89
N ASN A 303 -12.61 2.23 8.87
CA ASN A 303 -13.52 3.26 8.39
C ASN A 303 -12.76 4.22 7.46
N ASP A 304 -13.15 5.48 7.34
CA ASP A 304 -12.50 6.43 6.42
C ASP A 304 -11.29 7.15 7.05
N HIS A 305 -11.14 7.14 8.39
CA HIS A 305 -10.12 7.91 9.09
C HIS A 305 -9.12 7.04 9.88
N TRP A 306 -7.85 7.49 9.97
CA TRP A 306 -6.83 6.88 10.82
C TRP A 306 -7.07 7.25 12.30
N GLY A 307 -7.19 8.55 12.60
CA GLY A 307 -7.54 9.06 13.92
C GLY A 307 -9.04 9.00 14.20
N TYR A 308 -9.42 9.18 15.46
CA TYR A 308 -10.82 9.12 15.86
C TYR A 308 -11.66 10.26 15.28
N ASN A 309 -12.68 9.90 14.52
CA ASN A 309 -13.74 10.80 14.09
C ASN A 309 -15.09 10.25 14.58
N LYS A 310 -15.81 11.04 15.42
CA LYS A 310 -17.07 10.58 16.05
C LYS A 310 -18.24 10.45 15.09
N ASN A 311 -18.16 11.09 13.92
CA ASN A 311 -19.21 11.08 12.90
C ASN A 311 -18.96 10.05 11.81
N ASP A 312 -17.75 9.48 11.75
CA ASP A 312 -17.41 8.44 10.79
C ASP A 312 -18.07 7.11 11.15
N ASN A 313 -19.05 6.73 10.34
CA ASN A 313 -19.80 5.49 10.49
C ASN A 313 -19.68 4.60 9.24
N ASN A 314 -18.78 4.91 8.32
CA ASN A 314 -18.53 4.14 7.09
C ASN A 314 -17.61 2.95 7.38
N TRP A 315 -18.09 1.98 8.12
CA TRP A 315 -17.32 0.84 8.58
C TRP A 315 -17.25 -0.27 7.54
N LYS A 316 -16.05 -0.69 7.16
CA LYS A 316 -15.84 -1.96 6.44
C LYS A 316 -16.47 -3.13 7.21
N SER A 317 -17.09 -4.07 6.52
CA SER A 317 -17.67 -5.25 7.15
C SER A 317 -16.58 -6.21 7.65
N THR A 318 -16.91 -7.08 8.62
CA THR A 318 -16.02 -8.15 9.05
C THR A 318 -15.64 -9.10 7.90
N GLU A 319 -16.58 -9.36 7.00
CA GLU A 319 -16.35 -10.16 5.80
C GLU A 319 -15.30 -9.51 4.90
N ASP A 320 -15.43 -8.21 4.58
CA ASP A 320 -14.46 -7.46 3.79
C ASP A 320 -13.07 -7.48 4.44
N LEU A 321 -12.98 -7.26 5.76
CA LEU A 321 -11.71 -7.28 6.49
C LEU A 321 -11.03 -8.66 6.49
N ILE A 322 -11.79 -9.75 6.63
CA ILE A 322 -11.27 -11.11 6.54
C ILE A 322 -10.81 -11.42 5.10
N HIS A 323 -11.59 -11.03 4.08
CA HIS A 323 -11.21 -11.20 2.69
C HIS A 323 -9.93 -10.44 2.35
N LYS A 324 -9.76 -9.22 2.86
CA LYS A 324 -8.51 -8.43 2.72
C LYS A 324 -7.32 -9.11 3.40
N LEU A 325 -7.48 -9.57 4.64
CA LEU A 325 -6.43 -10.32 5.35
C LEU A 325 -5.96 -11.54 4.54
N VAL A 326 -6.92 -12.30 4.02
CA VAL A 326 -6.64 -13.50 3.21
C VAL A 326 -6.00 -13.12 1.87
N ASP A 327 -6.49 -12.08 1.20
CA ASP A 327 -5.94 -11.61 -0.08
C ASP A 327 -4.49 -11.15 0.09
N ILE A 328 -4.20 -10.37 1.12
CA ILE A 328 -2.84 -9.92 1.47
C ILE A 328 -1.93 -11.12 1.76
N ALA A 329 -2.35 -12.03 2.63
CA ALA A 329 -1.58 -13.23 2.97
C ALA A 329 -1.33 -14.12 1.74
N SER A 330 -2.33 -14.27 0.85
CA SER A 330 -2.23 -15.04 -0.39
C SER A 330 -1.21 -14.47 -1.39
N LYS A 331 -0.84 -13.21 -1.23
CA LYS A 331 0.17 -12.49 -2.01
C LYS A 331 1.49 -12.31 -1.26
N GLY A 332 1.61 -12.88 -0.06
CA GLY A 332 2.82 -12.88 0.75
C GLY A 332 3.05 -11.64 1.61
N GLY A 333 2.05 -10.76 1.74
CA GLY A 333 2.12 -9.53 2.53
C GLY A 333 1.67 -9.70 3.99
N ASN A 334 1.88 -8.65 4.78
CA ASN A 334 1.33 -8.46 6.11
C ASN A 334 0.17 -7.47 6.07
N PHE A 335 -0.80 -7.65 6.94
CA PHE A 335 -1.93 -6.74 7.13
C PHE A 335 -1.81 -5.99 8.45
N LEU A 336 -1.72 -4.66 8.40
CA LEU A 336 -1.69 -3.77 9.56
C LEU A 336 -3.02 -2.99 9.60
N LEU A 337 -3.94 -3.44 10.46
CA LEU A 337 -5.31 -2.92 10.52
C LEU A 337 -5.45 -1.88 11.63
N ASN A 338 -5.96 -0.68 11.29
CA ASN A 338 -5.99 0.48 12.16
C ASN A 338 -7.21 0.56 13.07
N VAL A 339 -6.99 1.11 14.26
CA VAL A 339 -8.02 1.66 15.16
C VAL A 339 -7.62 3.07 15.61
N GLY A 340 -8.61 3.97 15.75
CA GLY A 340 -8.45 5.30 16.32
C GLY A 340 -9.18 5.38 17.66
N PRO A 341 -8.51 5.29 18.82
CA PRO A 341 -9.13 5.49 20.14
C PRO A 341 -9.62 6.92 20.34
N ASP A 342 -10.70 7.09 21.10
CA ASP A 342 -11.24 8.40 21.47
C ASP A 342 -10.31 9.15 22.47
N ALA A 343 -10.61 10.40 22.77
CA ALA A 343 -9.84 11.22 23.71
C ALA A 343 -9.80 10.66 25.15
N LYS A 344 -10.67 9.71 25.49
CA LYS A 344 -10.68 9.02 26.79
C LYS A 344 -9.80 7.76 26.80
N GLY A 345 -9.24 7.38 25.65
CA GLY A 345 -8.45 6.15 25.48
C GLY A 345 -9.31 4.90 25.25
N ILE A 346 -10.53 5.06 24.73
CA ILE A 346 -11.42 3.94 24.48
C ILE A 346 -11.42 3.62 22.99
N ILE A 347 -11.07 2.38 22.64
CA ILE A 347 -11.24 1.88 21.26
C ILE A 347 -12.73 1.82 20.95
N PRO A 348 -13.18 2.39 19.80
CA PRO A 348 -14.59 2.39 19.42
C PRO A 348 -15.21 0.99 19.44
N GLU A 349 -16.46 0.90 19.90
CA GLU A 349 -17.16 -0.39 20.01
C GLU A 349 -17.30 -1.08 18.64
N ALA A 350 -17.51 -0.29 17.58
CA ALA A 350 -17.57 -0.81 16.21
C ALA A 350 -16.26 -1.49 15.78
N SER A 351 -15.10 -0.97 16.21
CA SER A 351 -13.79 -1.60 15.97
C SER A 351 -13.62 -2.86 16.81
N LYS A 352 -13.97 -2.81 18.11
CA LYS A 352 -13.86 -3.97 19.00
C LYS A 352 -14.70 -5.15 18.54
N ASN A 353 -15.92 -4.89 18.05
CA ASN A 353 -16.81 -5.94 17.55
C ASN A 353 -16.22 -6.63 16.31
N ARG A 354 -15.63 -5.85 15.36
CA ARG A 354 -14.96 -6.42 14.18
C ARG A 354 -13.73 -7.22 14.56
N LEU A 355 -12.91 -6.71 15.45
CA LEU A 355 -11.74 -7.44 15.96
C LEU A 355 -12.13 -8.74 16.66
N TYR A 356 -13.20 -8.72 17.45
CA TYR A 356 -13.73 -9.92 18.07
C TYR A 356 -14.18 -10.96 17.04
N GLU A 357 -14.95 -10.56 16.04
CA GLU A 357 -15.44 -11.45 14.98
C GLU A 357 -14.30 -11.99 14.11
N ILE A 358 -13.32 -11.16 13.74
CA ILE A 358 -12.09 -11.60 13.07
C ILE A 358 -11.38 -12.65 13.95
N GLY A 359 -11.28 -12.41 15.25
CA GLY A 359 -10.68 -13.33 16.20
C GLY A 359 -11.41 -14.68 16.30
N GLN A 360 -12.75 -14.71 16.17
CA GLN A 360 -13.50 -15.95 16.08
C GLN A 360 -13.08 -16.78 14.86
N TRP A 361 -12.97 -16.11 13.70
CA TRP A 361 -12.53 -16.76 12.46
C TRP A 361 -11.06 -17.21 12.55
N MET A 362 -10.16 -16.37 13.08
CA MET A 362 -8.72 -16.65 13.23
C MET A 362 -8.43 -17.83 14.19
N ARG A 363 -9.24 -18.04 15.23
CA ARG A 363 -9.07 -19.19 16.15
C ARG A 363 -9.23 -20.53 15.42
N ILE A 364 -10.06 -20.58 14.39
CA ILE A 364 -10.30 -21.79 13.60
C ILE A 364 -9.30 -21.85 12.43
N ASN A 365 -9.09 -20.72 11.75
CA ASN A 365 -8.45 -20.68 10.45
C ASN A 365 -7.03 -20.07 10.47
N GLY A 366 -6.51 -19.59 11.60
CA GLY A 366 -5.22 -18.90 11.70
C GLY A 366 -4.03 -19.71 11.17
N GLU A 367 -4.11 -21.06 11.17
CA GLU A 367 -3.09 -21.92 10.55
C GLU A 367 -2.91 -21.60 9.07
N SER A 368 -3.98 -21.18 8.37
CA SER A 368 -3.97 -20.84 6.95
C SER A 368 -3.44 -19.43 6.65
N ILE A 369 -3.13 -18.64 7.69
CA ILE A 369 -2.62 -17.27 7.59
C ILE A 369 -1.17 -17.19 8.08
N TYR A 370 -0.92 -17.54 9.34
CA TYR A 370 0.40 -17.40 9.95
C TYR A 370 1.46 -18.29 9.29
N GLY A 371 2.64 -17.72 9.00
CA GLY A 371 3.77 -18.45 8.44
C GLY A 371 3.50 -19.11 7.10
N THR A 372 2.54 -18.59 6.34
CA THR A 372 2.27 -19.05 4.98
C THR A 372 3.09 -18.28 3.95
N SER A 373 3.27 -18.86 2.78
CA SER A 373 3.84 -18.23 1.59
C SER A 373 2.73 -17.84 0.62
N ALA A 374 3.08 -16.98 -0.35
CA ALA A 374 2.19 -16.57 -1.42
C ALA A 374 1.63 -17.75 -2.20
N SER A 375 0.43 -17.57 -2.76
CA SER A 375 -0.27 -18.53 -3.63
C SER A 375 0.61 -19.00 -4.79
N PRO A 376 0.58 -20.28 -5.16
CA PRO A 376 1.18 -20.75 -6.40
C PRO A 376 0.29 -20.42 -7.63
N PHE A 377 -0.94 -19.97 -7.43
CA PHE A 377 -1.89 -19.59 -8.49
C PHE A 377 -1.95 -18.07 -8.63
N LYS A 378 -2.03 -17.56 -9.86
CA LYS A 378 -2.23 -16.13 -10.12
C LYS A 378 -3.66 -15.65 -9.88
N ASP A 379 -4.63 -16.45 -10.27
CA ASP A 379 -6.05 -16.14 -10.14
C ASP A 379 -6.85 -17.39 -9.79
N LEU A 380 -7.74 -17.26 -8.82
CA LEU A 380 -8.71 -18.27 -8.42
C LEU A 380 -10.08 -17.60 -8.33
N LYS A 381 -10.95 -17.92 -9.26
CA LYS A 381 -12.28 -17.30 -9.41
C LYS A 381 -13.14 -17.36 -8.16
N TRP A 382 -13.00 -18.44 -7.39
CA TRP A 382 -13.80 -18.75 -6.20
C TRP A 382 -13.17 -18.26 -4.88
N GLY A 383 -11.98 -17.66 -4.92
CA GLY A 383 -11.31 -17.20 -3.68
C GLY A 383 -9.81 -17.03 -3.78
N ARG A 384 -9.09 -17.45 -2.76
CA ARG A 384 -7.63 -17.27 -2.63
C ARG A 384 -6.95 -18.56 -2.16
N CYS A 385 -5.62 -18.59 -2.24
CA CYS A 385 -4.83 -19.71 -1.73
C CYS A 385 -3.60 -19.19 -0.98
N THR A 386 -3.28 -19.81 0.15
CA THR A 386 -1.99 -19.69 0.82
C THR A 386 -1.34 -21.07 0.89
N GLN A 387 -0.02 -21.14 1.14
CA GLN A 387 0.67 -22.43 1.18
C GLN A 387 1.73 -22.53 2.27
N LYS A 388 2.04 -23.78 2.67
CA LYS A 388 3.20 -24.12 3.51
C LYS A 388 3.93 -25.33 2.96
N SER A 389 5.26 -25.34 3.11
CA SER A 389 6.05 -26.53 2.89
C SER A 389 6.02 -27.41 4.15
N ILE A 390 5.72 -28.70 4.00
CA ILE A 390 5.65 -29.67 5.09
C ILE A 390 6.46 -30.92 4.69
N ASN A 391 7.66 -31.07 5.27
CA ASN A 391 8.54 -32.24 5.04
C ASN A 391 8.84 -32.55 3.55
N GLY A 392 8.97 -31.52 2.71
CA GLY A 392 9.22 -31.66 1.28
C GLY A 392 7.96 -31.73 0.42
N ASP A 393 6.80 -31.88 1.03
CA ASP A 393 5.46 -31.78 0.41
C ASP A 393 4.88 -30.38 0.60
N THR A 394 3.74 -30.08 -0.02
CA THR A 394 3.08 -28.78 0.09
C THR A 394 1.67 -28.93 0.61
N ARG A 395 1.33 -28.14 1.64
CA ARG A 395 -0.04 -27.90 2.07
C ARG A 395 -0.56 -26.62 1.47
N LEU A 396 -1.65 -26.73 0.73
CA LEU A 396 -2.43 -25.60 0.25
C LEU A 396 -3.60 -25.35 1.21
N TYR A 397 -3.86 -24.08 1.49
CA TYR A 397 -5.08 -23.62 2.15
C TYR A 397 -5.91 -22.87 1.12
N LEU A 398 -7.00 -23.49 0.69
CA LEU A 398 -7.92 -22.96 -0.31
C LEU A 398 -9.02 -22.19 0.41
N HIS A 399 -8.96 -20.88 0.33
CA HIS A 399 -9.91 -19.96 0.93
C HIS A 399 -11.07 -19.73 -0.02
N VAL A 400 -12.20 -20.38 0.27
CA VAL A 400 -13.38 -20.40 -0.61
C VAL A 400 -14.32 -19.26 -0.19
N PHE A 401 -14.31 -18.17 -0.96
CA PHE A 401 -15.22 -17.02 -0.79
C PHE A 401 -16.56 -17.33 -1.48
N ASP A 402 -16.49 -17.78 -2.74
CA ASP A 402 -17.65 -18.20 -3.52
C ASP A 402 -17.82 -19.72 -3.44
N TYR A 403 -18.60 -20.16 -2.46
CA TYR A 403 -18.79 -21.59 -2.21
C TYR A 403 -19.63 -22.24 -3.32
N PRO A 404 -19.11 -23.29 -4.00
CA PRO A 404 -19.79 -23.87 -5.14
C PRO A 404 -21.12 -24.57 -4.74
N GLY A 405 -22.22 -24.16 -5.38
CA GLY A 405 -23.55 -24.66 -5.06
C GLY A 405 -23.78 -26.17 -5.38
N ASP A 406 -22.96 -26.74 -6.28
CA ASP A 406 -22.94 -28.16 -6.61
C ASP A 406 -21.99 -28.99 -5.72
N GLY A 407 -21.30 -28.34 -4.77
CA GLY A 407 -20.32 -28.97 -3.90
C GLY A 407 -19.05 -29.43 -4.61
N LYS A 408 -18.68 -28.84 -5.78
CA LYS A 408 -17.51 -29.23 -6.56
C LYS A 408 -16.51 -28.06 -6.64
N LEU A 409 -15.48 -28.10 -5.78
CA LEU A 409 -14.40 -27.12 -5.86
C LEU A 409 -13.38 -27.54 -6.91
N LYS A 410 -13.30 -26.81 -8.01
CA LYS A 410 -12.39 -27.08 -9.13
C LYS A 410 -11.12 -26.25 -9.00
N ILE A 411 -9.95 -26.89 -9.06
CA ILE A 411 -8.62 -26.28 -9.05
C ILE A 411 -7.96 -26.63 -10.38
N GLU A 412 -7.91 -25.68 -11.29
CA GLU A 412 -7.37 -25.86 -12.64
C GLU A 412 -5.85 -25.72 -12.67
N GLY A 413 -5.21 -26.34 -13.64
CA GLY A 413 -3.80 -26.17 -13.96
C GLY A 413 -2.82 -26.75 -12.94
N ILE A 414 -3.24 -27.62 -12.02
CA ILE A 414 -2.38 -28.26 -11.02
C ILE A 414 -2.16 -29.75 -11.34
N PHE A 415 -0.87 -30.17 -11.36
CA PHE A 415 -0.48 -31.53 -11.80
C PHE A 415 -0.04 -32.46 -10.70
N ASN A 416 0.18 -31.95 -9.49
CA ASN A 416 0.60 -32.74 -8.34
C ASN A 416 -0.42 -33.87 -8.01
N GLU A 417 0.10 -34.96 -7.46
CA GLU A 417 -0.71 -35.94 -6.77
C GLU A 417 -1.26 -35.34 -5.47
N ALA A 418 -2.56 -35.45 -5.26
CA ALA A 418 -3.22 -35.10 -4.02
C ALA A 418 -3.01 -36.23 -2.97
N ILE A 419 -2.48 -35.88 -1.81
CA ILE A 419 -2.26 -36.81 -0.70
C ILE A 419 -3.54 -36.96 0.12
N GLN A 420 -4.11 -35.81 0.53
CA GLN A 420 -5.36 -35.73 1.29
C GLN A 420 -6.00 -34.36 1.16
N SER A 421 -7.29 -34.27 1.48
CA SER A 421 -7.99 -33.00 1.59
C SER A 421 -9.01 -33.04 2.72
N PHE A 422 -9.21 -31.96 3.45
CA PHE A 422 -10.19 -31.83 4.53
C PHE A 422 -10.56 -30.36 4.78
N LEU A 423 -11.68 -30.12 5.48
CA LEU A 423 -12.01 -28.78 5.95
C LEU A 423 -11.16 -28.43 7.16
N LEU A 424 -10.53 -27.25 7.18
CA LEU A 424 -9.72 -26.80 8.31
C LEU A 424 -10.56 -26.68 9.60
N SER A 425 -11.83 -26.33 9.49
CA SER A 425 -12.80 -26.27 10.60
C SER A 425 -13.25 -27.64 11.10
N ASP A 426 -12.96 -28.74 10.39
CA ASP A 426 -13.31 -30.08 10.86
C ASP A 426 -12.26 -30.61 11.83
N VAL A 427 -12.61 -30.69 13.10
CA VAL A 427 -11.74 -31.19 14.19
C VAL A 427 -11.24 -32.62 13.92
N ASN A 428 -12.07 -33.46 13.25
CA ASN A 428 -11.72 -34.84 12.93
C ASN A 428 -10.91 -34.97 11.64
N LYS A 429 -10.76 -33.88 10.86
CA LYS A 429 -10.07 -33.84 9.58
C LYS A 429 -10.56 -34.97 8.64
N ASN A 430 -11.88 -35.15 8.57
CA ASN A 430 -12.47 -36.12 7.69
C ASN A 430 -12.08 -35.87 6.23
N ASN A 431 -11.55 -36.89 5.58
CA ASN A 431 -11.00 -36.76 4.25
C ASN A 431 -12.11 -36.46 3.22
N LEU A 432 -11.90 -35.41 2.44
CA LEU A 432 -12.73 -35.06 1.29
C LEU A 432 -12.26 -35.85 0.06
N LYS A 433 -13.19 -36.30 -0.76
CA LYS A 433 -12.87 -36.98 -2.02
C LYS A 433 -12.25 -35.98 -3.00
N VAL A 434 -11.09 -36.32 -3.58
CA VAL A 434 -10.38 -35.55 -4.61
C VAL A 434 -10.31 -36.42 -5.87
N ASP A 435 -10.89 -35.95 -6.95
CA ASP A 435 -10.82 -36.58 -8.25
C ASP A 435 -9.96 -35.77 -9.22
N ARG A 436 -9.15 -36.41 -10.06
CA ARG A 436 -8.50 -35.81 -11.20
C ARG A 436 -9.43 -35.82 -12.40
N VAL A 437 -9.81 -34.63 -12.89
CA VAL A 437 -10.63 -34.48 -14.09
C VAL A 437 -9.84 -33.60 -15.06
N GLU A 438 -9.34 -34.20 -16.13
CA GLU A 438 -8.44 -33.55 -17.09
C GLU A 438 -7.22 -32.91 -16.39
N ASP A 439 -7.08 -31.59 -16.52
CA ASP A 439 -6.02 -30.76 -15.93
C ASP A 439 -6.36 -30.18 -14.54
N ALA A 440 -7.51 -30.55 -13.98
CA ALA A 440 -7.99 -30.05 -12.70
C ALA A 440 -8.04 -31.12 -11.61
N LEU A 441 -7.86 -30.71 -10.36
CA LEU A 441 -8.32 -31.41 -9.18
C LEU A 441 -9.72 -30.92 -8.83
N VAL A 442 -10.63 -31.84 -8.58
CA VAL A 442 -12.00 -31.54 -8.15
C VAL A 442 -12.22 -32.13 -6.75
N ILE A 443 -12.41 -31.23 -5.77
CA ILE A 443 -12.67 -31.61 -4.38
C ILE A 443 -14.20 -31.65 -4.16
N SER A 444 -14.70 -32.76 -3.62
CA SER A 444 -16.12 -32.90 -3.24
C SER A 444 -16.33 -32.28 -1.85
N LEU A 445 -17.01 -31.15 -1.81
CA LEU A 445 -17.32 -30.40 -0.59
C LEU A 445 -18.71 -30.79 -0.03
N PRO A 446 -18.94 -30.61 1.29
CA PRO A 446 -20.29 -30.68 1.87
C PRO A 446 -21.22 -29.64 1.23
N ILE A 447 -22.49 -30.03 1.01
CA ILE A 447 -23.50 -29.08 0.49
C ILE A 447 -23.80 -27.94 1.47
N LYS A 448 -23.73 -28.23 2.78
CA LYS A 448 -23.86 -27.18 3.81
C LYS A 448 -22.56 -26.38 3.91
N VAL A 449 -22.63 -25.10 3.64
CA VAL A 449 -21.50 -24.16 3.76
C VAL A 449 -20.97 -24.16 5.20
N PRO A 450 -19.69 -24.50 5.45
CA PRO A 450 -19.13 -24.54 6.79
C PRO A 450 -18.99 -23.16 7.43
N ASP A 451 -18.53 -22.20 6.66
CA ASP A 451 -18.38 -20.79 7.04
C ASP A 451 -18.81 -19.90 5.86
N LYS A 452 -19.70 -18.95 6.11
CA LYS A 452 -20.28 -18.10 5.06
C LYS A 452 -19.30 -17.01 4.59
N ILE A 453 -18.36 -16.60 5.45
CA ILE A 453 -17.38 -15.56 5.13
C ILE A 453 -16.25 -16.20 4.30
N ASN A 454 -15.66 -17.28 4.82
CA ASN A 454 -14.53 -17.92 4.18
C ASN A 454 -14.36 -19.35 4.72
N SER A 455 -14.77 -20.33 3.95
CA SER A 455 -14.53 -21.74 4.23
C SER A 455 -13.13 -22.14 3.77
N VAL A 456 -12.29 -22.68 4.68
CA VAL A 456 -10.91 -23.09 4.35
C VAL A 456 -10.83 -24.60 4.11
N VAL A 457 -10.45 -24.97 2.89
CA VAL A 457 -10.19 -26.36 2.49
C VAL A 457 -8.68 -26.59 2.45
N VAL A 458 -8.19 -27.57 3.19
CA VAL A 458 -6.80 -28.02 3.13
C VAL A 458 -6.65 -29.03 2.01
N LEU A 459 -5.59 -28.88 1.22
CA LEU A 459 -5.17 -29.84 0.20
C LEU A 459 -3.68 -30.10 0.32
N ASP A 460 -3.30 -31.29 0.72
CA ASP A 460 -1.90 -31.71 0.76
C ASP A 460 -1.50 -32.32 -0.58
N LEU A 461 -0.40 -31.82 -1.14
CA LEU A 461 0.16 -32.19 -2.43
C LEU A 461 1.54 -32.80 -2.26
N LYS A 462 1.84 -33.82 -3.06
CA LYS A 462 3.18 -34.39 -3.11
C LYS A 462 4.16 -33.45 -3.83
N GLY A 463 5.26 -33.09 -3.16
CA GLY A 463 6.29 -32.21 -3.69
C GLY A 463 5.89 -30.74 -3.73
N LYS A 464 6.67 -29.95 -4.50
CA LYS A 464 6.36 -28.53 -4.76
C LYS A 464 5.20 -28.41 -5.74
N PRO A 465 4.38 -27.35 -5.65
CA PRO A 465 3.27 -27.14 -6.59
C PRO A 465 3.77 -27.08 -8.04
N ASP A 466 3.20 -27.92 -8.88
CA ASP A 466 3.40 -27.93 -10.34
C ASP A 466 2.15 -27.29 -10.98
N VAL A 467 2.14 -25.96 -11.07
CA VAL A 467 1.01 -25.16 -11.56
C VAL A 467 1.34 -24.57 -12.93
N SER A 468 0.35 -24.60 -13.81
CA SER A 468 0.39 -23.90 -15.10
C SER A 468 -0.71 -22.85 -15.15
N ASP A 469 -0.31 -21.60 -15.17
CA ASP A 469 -1.23 -20.52 -15.49
C ASP A 469 -1.71 -20.59 -16.95
N PRO A 470 -2.90 -20.07 -17.25
CA PRO A 470 -3.31 -19.84 -18.62
C PRO A 470 -2.30 -18.98 -19.38
N PRO A 471 -2.18 -19.11 -20.71
CA PRO A 471 -1.35 -18.21 -21.51
C PRO A 471 -1.74 -16.75 -21.32
N THR A 472 -0.78 -15.84 -21.46
CA THR A 472 -1.04 -14.40 -21.53
C THR A 472 -1.34 -14.02 -22.97
N ILE A 473 -2.48 -13.36 -23.21
CA ILE A 473 -2.90 -12.82 -24.51
C ILE A 473 -2.79 -11.29 -24.42
N GLN A 474 -1.93 -10.67 -25.19
CA GLN A 474 -1.61 -9.25 -25.08
C GLN A 474 -1.52 -8.56 -26.44
N ALA A 475 -2.06 -7.33 -26.49
CA ALA A 475 -1.87 -6.38 -27.58
C ALA A 475 -1.82 -4.97 -26.98
N ASP A 476 -1.38 -3.98 -27.76
CA ASP A 476 -1.27 -2.58 -27.30
C ASP A 476 -2.62 -2.00 -26.88
N TYR A 477 -3.69 -2.41 -27.56
CA TYR A 477 -5.06 -1.96 -27.31
C TYR A 477 -6.05 -3.14 -27.40
N GLN A 478 -7.26 -2.96 -26.89
CA GLN A 478 -8.37 -3.90 -27.07
C GLN A 478 -9.24 -3.55 -28.31
N ILE A 479 -9.03 -2.38 -28.88
CA ILE A 479 -9.70 -1.89 -30.10
C ILE A 479 -8.68 -1.61 -31.21
N PHE A 480 -9.07 -1.71 -32.47
CA PHE A 480 -8.20 -1.43 -33.61
C PHE A 480 -8.98 -1.00 -34.82
N ILE A 481 -8.31 -0.38 -35.80
CA ILE A 481 -8.93 0.15 -37.01
C ILE A 481 -8.82 -0.84 -38.18
N ASP A 482 -7.62 -1.24 -38.56
CA ASP A 482 -7.38 -2.05 -39.76
C ASP A 482 -6.94 -3.48 -39.39
N GLU A 483 -5.75 -3.64 -38.86
CA GLU A 483 -5.15 -4.91 -38.48
C GLU A 483 -4.52 -4.74 -37.07
N MET A 484 -4.55 -5.79 -36.28
CA MET A 484 -3.89 -5.84 -34.98
C MET A 484 -3.01 -7.06 -34.88
N THR A 485 -1.90 -6.90 -34.19
CA THR A 485 -1.00 -8.01 -33.83
C THR A 485 -1.17 -8.35 -32.37
N VAL A 486 -1.49 -9.59 -32.08
CA VAL A 486 -1.72 -10.13 -30.73
C VAL A 486 -0.60 -11.09 -30.37
N SER A 487 0.06 -10.87 -29.26
CA SER A 487 1.08 -11.77 -28.71
C SER A 487 0.42 -12.75 -27.74
N ILE A 488 0.77 -14.04 -27.87
CA ILE A 488 0.31 -15.09 -26.97
C ILE A 488 1.54 -15.79 -26.42
N SER A 489 1.69 -15.82 -25.08
CA SER A 489 2.90 -16.36 -24.44
C SER A 489 2.57 -17.11 -23.15
N SER A 490 3.49 -17.94 -22.69
CA SER A 490 3.42 -18.58 -21.38
C SER A 490 4.78 -18.49 -20.69
N GLN A 491 4.76 -18.31 -19.37
CA GLN A 491 5.98 -18.33 -18.55
C GLN A 491 6.46 -19.76 -18.29
N ARG A 492 5.62 -20.76 -18.57
CA ARG A 492 5.95 -22.16 -18.39
C ARG A 492 6.77 -22.67 -19.58
N GLU A 493 7.93 -23.24 -19.30
CA GLU A 493 8.77 -23.86 -20.31
C GLU A 493 8.24 -25.22 -20.78
N ASN A 494 8.62 -25.63 -21.98
CA ASN A 494 8.27 -26.93 -22.57
C ASN A 494 6.76 -27.18 -22.70
N VAL A 495 6.00 -26.17 -23.10
CA VAL A 495 4.60 -26.27 -23.46
C VAL A 495 4.34 -25.80 -24.87
N GLU A 496 3.36 -26.43 -25.54
CA GLU A 496 2.76 -25.93 -26.77
C GLU A 496 1.61 -25.01 -26.42
N ILE A 497 1.55 -23.81 -26.98
CA ILE A 497 0.38 -22.92 -26.83
C ILE A 497 -0.48 -23.08 -28.07
N ARG A 498 -1.75 -23.45 -27.88
CA ARG A 498 -2.74 -23.53 -28.95
C ARG A 498 -3.83 -22.49 -28.73
N TYR A 499 -4.39 -21.99 -29.83
CA TYR A 499 -5.37 -20.91 -29.76
C TYR A 499 -6.53 -21.12 -30.73
N THR A 500 -7.61 -20.36 -30.54
CA THR A 500 -8.76 -20.23 -31.45
C THR A 500 -9.09 -18.74 -31.59
N GLU A 501 -9.76 -18.38 -32.68
CA GLU A 501 -10.16 -17.00 -32.99
C GLU A 501 -11.69 -16.79 -32.89
N ASP A 502 -12.42 -17.84 -32.59
CA ASP A 502 -13.90 -17.86 -32.54
C ASP A 502 -14.46 -17.97 -31.09
N GLY A 503 -13.58 -17.92 -30.08
CA GLY A 503 -13.95 -18.05 -28.68
C GLY A 503 -14.21 -19.50 -28.23
N SER A 504 -13.97 -20.49 -29.07
CA SER A 504 -14.04 -21.89 -28.66
C SER A 504 -12.82 -22.30 -27.83
N ILE A 505 -12.99 -23.23 -26.88
CA ILE A 505 -11.89 -23.73 -26.03
C ILE A 505 -10.86 -24.46 -26.89
N PRO A 506 -9.57 -24.07 -26.88
CA PRO A 506 -8.53 -24.72 -27.66
C PRO A 506 -8.38 -26.22 -27.29
N SER A 507 -8.28 -27.06 -28.32
CA SER A 507 -7.99 -28.48 -28.23
C SER A 507 -6.60 -28.78 -28.82
N ILE A 508 -6.16 -30.04 -28.71
CA ILE A 508 -4.89 -30.50 -29.31
C ILE A 508 -4.86 -30.35 -30.85
N SER A 509 -6.01 -30.28 -31.49
CA SER A 509 -6.15 -30.04 -32.93
C SER A 509 -6.20 -28.56 -33.31
N SER A 510 -6.31 -27.66 -32.35
CA SER A 510 -6.33 -26.19 -32.59
C SER A 510 -4.98 -25.69 -33.08
N PRO A 511 -4.92 -24.58 -33.81
CA PRO A 511 -3.66 -23.96 -34.30
C PRO A 511 -2.62 -23.77 -33.19
N LEU A 512 -1.36 -24.04 -33.53
CA LEU A 512 -0.21 -23.81 -32.66
C LEU A 512 0.24 -22.34 -32.78
N VAL A 513 0.52 -21.71 -31.66
CA VAL A 513 1.13 -20.37 -31.63
C VAL A 513 2.59 -20.47 -32.07
N MET A 514 2.90 -19.99 -33.26
CA MET A 514 4.25 -19.97 -33.83
C MET A 514 4.90 -18.57 -33.83
N GLY A 515 4.16 -17.59 -33.34
CA GLY A 515 4.54 -16.18 -33.29
C GLY A 515 3.31 -15.29 -33.04
N PRO A 516 3.44 -13.97 -33.17
CA PRO A 516 2.32 -13.07 -33.02
C PRO A 516 1.19 -13.36 -34.02
N VAL A 517 -0.05 -13.35 -33.55
CA VAL A 517 -1.27 -13.61 -34.34
C VAL A 517 -1.79 -12.29 -34.91
N LYS A 518 -2.07 -12.25 -36.22
CA LYS A 518 -2.64 -11.08 -36.90
C LYS A 518 -4.14 -11.26 -37.04
N ILE A 519 -4.91 -10.27 -36.58
CA ILE A 519 -6.37 -10.23 -36.71
C ILE A 519 -6.80 -8.98 -37.48
N ASN A 520 -7.85 -9.06 -38.29
CA ASN A 520 -8.39 -7.99 -39.11
C ASN A 520 -9.91 -7.78 -38.95
N ASN A 521 -10.53 -8.56 -38.10
CA ASN A 521 -11.96 -8.46 -37.73
C ASN A 521 -12.08 -8.55 -36.20
N THR A 522 -13.22 -8.15 -35.66
CA THR A 522 -13.54 -8.38 -34.24
C THR A 522 -13.38 -9.87 -33.93
N THR A 523 -12.50 -10.18 -32.98
CA THR A 523 -12.04 -11.54 -32.73
C THR A 523 -12.02 -11.83 -31.23
N THR A 524 -12.53 -13.01 -30.85
CA THR A 524 -12.36 -13.54 -29.49
C THR A 524 -11.29 -14.61 -29.53
N ILE A 525 -10.11 -14.29 -29.04
CA ILE A 525 -9.01 -15.25 -28.93
C ILE A 525 -9.12 -16.00 -27.63
N MET A 526 -9.12 -17.36 -27.74
CA MET A 526 -8.89 -18.25 -26.62
C MET A 526 -7.53 -18.90 -26.76
N ALA A 527 -6.79 -19.09 -25.68
CA ALA A 527 -5.48 -19.77 -25.70
C ALA A 527 -5.32 -20.71 -24.51
N ARG A 528 -4.62 -21.84 -24.72
CA ARG A 528 -4.40 -22.88 -23.70
C ARG A 528 -3.05 -23.56 -23.91
N CYS A 529 -2.35 -23.92 -22.81
CA CYS A 529 -1.09 -24.68 -22.85
C CYS A 529 -1.34 -26.19 -22.92
N PHE A 530 -0.49 -26.87 -23.70
CA PHE A 530 -0.47 -28.33 -23.85
C PHE A 530 0.93 -28.89 -23.64
N ARG A 531 1.02 -30.12 -23.11
CA ARG A 531 2.25 -30.90 -22.98
C ARG A 531 1.98 -32.37 -23.24
N GLY A 532 2.72 -33.00 -24.16
CA GLY A 532 2.53 -34.41 -24.52
C GLY A 532 1.11 -34.72 -24.97
N GLY A 533 0.48 -33.81 -25.71
CA GLY A 533 -0.88 -33.96 -26.23
C GLY A 533 -2.03 -33.75 -25.22
N LYS A 534 -1.70 -33.38 -23.97
CA LYS A 534 -2.69 -33.13 -22.93
C LYS A 534 -2.71 -31.64 -22.58
N ALA A 535 -3.90 -31.10 -22.31
CA ALA A 535 -4.03 -29.75 -21.77
C ALA A 535 -3.37 -29.67 -20.40
N VAL A 536 -2.60 -28.59 -20.17
CA VAL A 536 -1.83 -28.40 -18.93
C VAL A 536 -2.03 -26.99 -18.33
N SER A 537 -3.07 -26.28 -18.76
CA SER A 537 -3.50 -25.02 -18.14
C SER A 537 -5.00 -24.82 -18.31
N GLY A 538 -5.58 -23.90 -17.55
CA GLY A 538 -6.85 -23.29 -17.92
C GLY A 538 -6.72 -22.53 -19.25
N SER A 539 -7.86 -22.06 -19.78
CA SER A 539 -7.89 -21.23 -21.00
C SER A 539 -7.89 -19.76 -20.66
N ALA A 540 -7.03 -18.97 -21.34
CA ALA A 540 -7.12 -17.52 -21.37
C ALA A 540 -8.09 -17.08 -22.46
N GLN A 541 -8.75 -15.93 -22.27
CA GLN A 541 -9.63 -15.29 -23.25
C GLN A 541 -9.33 -13.80 -23.34
N ALA A 542 -9.30 -13.26 -24.57
CA ALA A 542 -9.29 -11.85 -24.83
C ALA A 542 -10.17 -11.51 -26.04
N VAL A 543 -10.87 -10.39 -25.96
CA VAL A 543 -11.71 -9.86 -27.04
C VAL A 543 -11.04 -8.62 -27.63
N PHE A 544 -10.86 -8.62 -28.94
CA PHE A 544 -10.32 -7.49 -29.67
C PHE A 544 -11.37 -6.99 -30.66
N THR A 545 -11.73 -5.71 -30.59
CA THR A 545 -12.84 -5.16 -31.33
C THR A 545 -12.34 -4.25 -32.45
N LYS A 546 -12.70 -4.58 -33.69
CA LYS A 546 -12.48 -3.68 -34.82
C LYS A 546 -13.50 -2.54 -34.77
N VAL A 547 -13.01 -1.30 -34.82
CA VAL A 547 -13.83 -0.10 -34.71
C VAL A 547 -13.55 0.85 -35.90
N PHE A 548 -14.47 1.77 -36.13
CA PHE A 548 -14.25 2.89 -37.08
C PHE A 548 -13.80 4.11 -36.26
N PRO A 549 -12.83 4.88 -36.80
CA PRO A 549 -12.42 6.14 -36.18
C PRO A 549 -13.59 7.12 -36.08
N ILE A 550 -13.74 7.78 -34.96
CA ILE A 550 -14.67 8.91 -34.84
C ILE A 550 -14.22 10.01 -35.80
N PRO A 551 -15.11 10.53 -36.66
CA PRO A 551 -14.75 11.57 -37.63
C PRO A 551 -14.39 12.88 -36.93
N SER A 552 -13.41 13.59 -37.49
CA SER A 552 -13.04 14.93 -37.06
C SER A 552 -14.10 15.97 -37.46
N VAL A 553 -14.12 17.09 -36.77
CA VAL A 553 -14.98 18.24 -37.08
C VAL A 553 -14.21 19.35 -37.80
N SER A 554 -14.88 20.05 -38.70
CA SER A 554 -14.32 21.28 -39.29
C SER A 554 -14.55 22.44 -38.35
N ILE A 555 -13.48 23.15 -38.00
CA ILE A 555 -13.53 24.37 -37.20
C ILE A 555 -12.73 25.48 -37.86
N GLU A 556 -13.25 26.69 -37.81
CA GLU A 556 -12.62 27.91 -38.33
C GLU A 556 -12.48 28.93 -37.19
N ASN A 557 -11.65 29.94 -37.37
CA ASN A 557 -11.41 31.01 -36.41
C ASN A 557 -10.97 30.47 -35.04
N ILE A 558 -9.85 29.73 -35.02
CA ILE A 558 -9.33 29.06 -33.81
C ILE A 558 -8.04 29.71 -33.33
N THR A 559 -7.79 29.58 -32.04
CA THR A 559 -6.53 29.90 -31.38
C THR A 559 -6.19 28.79 -30.40
N ASN A 560 -4.91 28.67 -29.98
CA ASN A 560 -4.54 27.75 -28.94
C ASN A 560 -5.18 28.16 -27.61
N GLY A 561 -5.51 27.15 -26.78
CA GLY A 561 -6.04 27.34 -25.46
C GLY A 561 -7.15 26.37 -25.09
N VAL A 562 -7.60 26.50 -23.86
CA VAL A 562 -8.66 25.71 -23.21
C VAL A 562 -9.62 26.66 -22.53
N ASN A 563 -10.92 26.52 -22.78
CA ASN A 563 -11.94 27.20 -21.98
C ASN A 563 -12.13 26.46 -20.68
N TYR A 564 -12.21 27.17 -19.56
CA TYR A 564 -12.54 26.61 -18.26
C TYR A 564 -13.81 27.22 -17.67
N THR A 565 -14.49 26.43 -16.86
CA THR A 565 -15.54 26.88 -15.96
C THR A 565 -15.24 26.33 -14.57
N TYR A 566 -15.15 27.23 -13.59
CA TYR A 566 -14.80 26.95 -12.21
C TYR A 566 -16.03 27.00 -11.32
N TYR A 567 -16.11 26.03 -10.39
CA TYR A 567 -17.19 25.86 -9.45
C TYR A 567 -16.63 25.67 -8.04
N GLU A 568 -17.41 26.07 -7.04
CA GLU A 568 -17.13 25.79 -5.61
C GLU A 568 -18.27 24.93 -5.05
N GLY A 569 -17.93 23.91 -4.28
CA GLY A 569 -18.91 23.00 -3.65
C GLY A 569 -18.24 21.76 -3.08
N ASP A 570 -18.94 21.11 -2.17
CA ASP A 570 -18.49 19.90 -1.47
C ASP A 570 -19.15 18.67 -2.11
N TRP A 571 -18.37 17.79 -2.74
CA TRP A 571 -18.85 16.63 -3.48
C TRP A 571 -18.01 15.40 -3.16
N ASP A 572 -18.65 14.21 -3.17
CA ASP A 572 -17.99 12.91 -3.06
C ASP A 572 -17.76 12.22 -4.41
N SER A 573 -18.26 12.83 -5.48
CA SER A 573 -18.07 12.43 -6.88
C SER A 573 -18.34 13.61 -7.78
N LEU A 574 -17.97 13.52 -9.06
CA LEU A 574 -18.18 14.58 -10.05
C LEU A 574 -19.64 15.03 -10.08
N PRO A 575 -19.92 16.29 -9.77
CA PRO A 575 -21.28 16.80 -9.77
C PRO A 575 -21.83 16.95 -11.19
N LYS A 576 -23.15 17.07 -11.31
CA LYS A 576 -23.77 17.49 -12.56
C LYS A 576 -23.54 18.97 -12.79
N PHE A 577 -22.34 19.33 -13.27
CA PHE A 577 -21.91 20.72 -13.47
C PHE A 577 -22.92 21.60 -14.21
N ASN A 578 -23.67 21.04 -15.18
CA ASN A 578 -24.71 21.77 -15.91
C ASN A 578 -25.87 22.27 -15.03
N SER A 579 -26.03 21.75 -13.83
CA SER A 579 -27.03 22.17 -12.85
C SER A 579 -26.50 23.18 -11.82
N LEU A 580 -25.21 23.48 -11.85
CA LEU A 580 -24.55 24.38 -10.92
C LEU A 580 -24.38 25.78 -11.51
N VAL A 581 -24.25 26.76 -10.63
CA VAL A 581 -23.94 28.15 -11.01
C VAL A 581 -22.42 28.29 -11.02
N PRO A 582 -21.82 28.66 -12.17
CA PRO A 582 -20.38 28.88 -12.23
C PRO A 582 -19.95 30.06 -11.36
N VAL A 583 -18.82 29.92 -10.67
CA VAL A 583 -18.18 31.03 -9.95
C VAL A 583 -17.38 31.90 -10.92
N ARG A 584 -16.73 31.25 -11.90
CA ARG A 584 -15.86 31.93 -12.89
C ARG A 584 -15.72 31.10 -14.15
N SER A 585 -15.56 31.78 -15.29
CA SER A 585 -15.19 31.16 -16.57
C SER A 585 -14.16 32.00 -17.28
N GLY A 586 -13.38 31.39 -18.17
CA GLY A 586 -12.35 32.08 -18.92
C GLY A 586 -11.55 31.13 -19.83
N LYS A 587 -10.34 31.56 -20.17
CA LYS A 587 -9.42 30.87 -21.06
C LYS A 587 -8.06 30.70 -20.39
N ILE A 588 -7.43 29.54 -20.60
CA ILE A 588 -6.09 29.17 -20.10
C ILE A 588 -5.35 28.38 -21.19
N ASN A 589 -4.08 28.06 -20.96
CA ASN A 589 -3.29 27.36 -21.97
C ASN A 589 -3.51 25.85 -21.97
N ASN A 590 -3.70 25.26 -20.78
CA ASN A 590 -3.82 23.82 -20.58
C ASN A 590 -4.74 23.54 -19.38
N PHE A 591 -4.82 22.30 -18.91
CA PHE A 591 -5.59 21.90 -17.73
C PHE A 591 -4.86 22.33 -16.45
N GLU A 592 -5.17 23.53 -15.96
CA GLU A 592 -4.48 24.19 -14.85
C GLU A 592 -5.49 24.68 -13.81
N PHE A 593 -5.05 24.76 -12.54
CA PHE A 593 -5.86 25.28 -11.43
C PHE A 593 -5.60 26.77 -11.14
N SER A 594 -4.77 27.45 -11.92
CA SER A 594 -4.44 28.88 -11.74
C SER A 594 -5.65 29.80 -11.57
N PRO A 595 -6.85 29.51 -12.13
CA PRO A 595 -8.05 30.31 -11.92
C PRO A 595 -8.78 30.08 -10.60
N ARG A 596 -8.43 29.04 -9.81
CA ARG A 596 -9.10 28.73 -8.54
C ARG A 596 -8.93 29.84 -7.49
N LYS A 597 -9.86 29.91 -6.54
CA LYS A 597 -9.77 30.79 -5.38
C LYS A 597 -9.43 30.01 -4.11
N ASP A 598 -10.09 28.87 -3.93
CA ASP A 598 -9.90 28.00 -2.78
C ASP A 598 -9.00 26.80 -3.15
N VAL A 599 -8.36 26.21 -2.16
CA VAL A 599 -7.48 25.04 -2.32
C VAL A 599 -8.22 23.72 -2.15
N GLU A 600 -9.46 23.75 -1.63
CA GLU A 600 -10.33 22.60 -1.37
C GLU A 600 -11.74 22.91 -1.81
N HIS A 601 -12.61 21.88 -1.97
CA HIS A 601 -14.02 22.00 -2.30
C HIS A 601 -14.31 22.75 -3.60
N PHE A 602 -13.63 22.38 -4.68
CA PHE A 602 -13.78 23.02 -5.98
C PHE A 602 -13.89 22.01 -7.14
N GLY A 603 -14.33 22.51 -8.27
CA GLY A 603 -14.37 21.72 -9.50
C GLY A 603 -14.17 22.54 -10.76
N PHE A 604 -13.74 21.86 -11.80
CA PHE A 604 -13.51 22.45 -13.12
C PHE A 604 -14.20 21.65 -14.22
N VAL A 605 -14.71 22.38 -15.20
CA VAL A 605 -15.02 21.84 -16.53
C VAL A 605 -14.13 22.54 -17.54
N TYR A 606 -13.28 21.78 -18.21
CA TYR A 606 -12.43 22.25 -19.30
C TYR A 606 -13.04 21.82 -20.62
N SER A 607 -12.98 22.68 -21.62
CA SER A 607 -13.46 22.37 -22.98
C SER A 607 -12.58 23.02 -24.06
N CYS A 608 -12.24 22.24 -25.07
CA CYS A 608 -11.43 22.68 -26.20
C CYS A 608 -11.61 21.72 -27.41
N TYR A 609 -10.83 21.92 -28.44
CA TYR A 609 -10.66 20.97 -29.53
C TYR A 609 -9.24 20.43 -29.52
N LEU A 610 -9.13 19.12 -29.54
CA LEU A 610 -7.86 18.42 -29.63
C LEU A 610 -7.54 18.13 -31.09
N LYS A 611 -6.34 18.50 -31.55
CA LYS A 611 -5.87 18.20 -32.91
C LYS A 611 -5.15 16.86 -32.93
N ILE A 612 -5.71 15.90 -33.66
CA ILE A 612 -5.16 14.57 -33.90
C ILE A 612 -4.36 14.56 -35.20
N PRO A 613 -3.09 14.11 -35.20
CA PRO A 613 -2.23 14.21 -36.38
C PRO A 613 -2.52 13.16 -37.46
N VAL A 614 -2.87 11.93 -37.08
CA VAL A 614 -3.10 10.80 -38.00
C VAL A 614 -4.27 9.95 -37.52
N ASN A 615 -4.93 9.23 -38.41
CA ASN A 615 -5.93 8.24 -38.05
C ASN A 615 -5.27 7.17 -37.15
N GLY A 616 -5.88 6.81 -36.04
CA GLY A 616 -5.31 5.81 -35.14
C GLY A 616 -6.15 5.54 -33.90
N VAL A 617 -5.74 4.55 -33.16
CA VAL A 617 -6.19 4.36 -31.77
C VAL A 617 -5.29 5.21 -30.87
N TYR A 618 -5.94 5.98 -30.01
CA TYR A 618 -5.29 6.82 -29.01
C TYR A 618 -5.74 6.39 -27.63
N ARG A 619 -4.82 6.35 -26.68
CA ARG A 619 -5.11 6.14 -25.28
C ARG A 619 -4.93 7.46 -24.55
N PHE A 620 -5.95 7.84 -23.80
CA PHE A 620 -5.93 9.02 -22.94
C PHE A 620 -5.85 8.60 -21.48
N TYR A 621 -5.25 9.46 -20.68
CA TYR A 621 -5.03 9.25 -19.25
C TYR A 621 -5.47 10.49 -18.50
N THR A 622 -6.15 10.29 -17.38
CA THR A 622 -6.24 11.28 -16.33
C THR A 622 -5.58 10.71 -15.08
N GLU A 623 -4.64 11.46 -14.50
CA GLU A 623 -4.04 11.20 -13.20
C GLU A 623 -4.45 12.36 -12.30
N SER A 624 -5.27 12.10 -11.28
CA SER A 624 -5.90 13.15 -10.47
C SER A 624 -6.05 12.75 -9.00
N ASP A 625 -6.14 13.76 -8.17
CA ASP A 625 -6.53 13.80 -6.77
C ASP A 625 -7.53 14.96 -6.63
N ASP A 626 -8.84 14.80 -6.41
CA ASP A 626 -9.69 13.60 -6.44
C ASP A 626 -10.12 13.19 -7.88
N GLY A 627 -11.44 13.19 -8.12
CA GLY A 627 -12.07 12.60 -9.29
C GLY A 627 -11.98 13.40 -10.58
N SER A 628 -11.80 12.71 -11.70
CA SER A 628 -11.77 13.29 -13.03
C SER A 628 -12.40 12.40 -14.11
N GLN A 629 -12.92 13.02 -15.17
CA GLN A 629 -13.39 12.32 -16.37
C GLN A 629 -12.88 13.02 -17.63
N PHE A 630 -12.60 12.24 -18.68
CA PHE A 630 -12.15 12.70 -19.97
C PHE A 630 -13.11 12.25 -21.08
N PHE A 631 -13.52 13.17 -21.95
CA PHE A 631 -14.48 12.93 -23.01
C PHE A 631 -13.93 13.40 -24.38
N ILE A 632 -14.24 12.65 -25.42
CA ILE A 632 -14.13 13.09 -26.82
C ILE A 632 -15.55 13.21 -27.39
N GLY A 633 -15.97 14.43 -27.71
CA GLY A 633 -17.39 14.71 -27.99
C GLY A 633 -18.24 14.36 -26.76
N ASP A 634 -19.21 13.45 -26.95
CA ASP A 634 -20.06 12.93 -25.89
C ASP A 634 -19.58 11.58 -25.31
N GLU A 635 -18.52 10.99 -25.89
CA GLU A 635 -17.99 9.68 -25.48
C GLU A 635 -17.11 9.83 -24.24
N LEU A 636 -17.47 9.13 -23.16
CA LEU A 636 -16.62 9.02 -21.96
C LEU A 636 -15.47 8.05 -22.23
N VAL A 637 -14.26 8.57 -22.30
CA VAL A 637 -13.05 7.80 -22.62
C VAL A 637 -12.32 7.35 -21.35
N VAL A 638 -12.19 8.24 -20.36
CA VAL A 638 -11.59 7.91 -19.08
C VAL A 638 -12.56 8.25 -17.96
N ASP A 639 -12.82 7.28 -17.10
CA ASP A 639 -13.59 7.46 -15.88
C ASP A 639 -12.69 7.23 -14.66
N ASN A 640 -12.33 8.32 -14.00
CA ASN A 640 -11.53 8.36 -12.78
C ASN A 640 -12.29 9.15 -11.71
N ASP A 641 -13.63 8.95 -11.64
CA ASP A 641 -14.49 9.62 -10.67
C ASP A 641 -14.41 8.98 -9.28
N GLY A 642 -14.65 9.78 -8.24
CA GLY A 642 -14.71 9.38 -6.84
C GLY A 642 -13.64 10.06 -5.98
N LEU A 643 -13.70 9.80 -4.67
CA LEU A 643 -12.70 10.26 -3.70
C LEU A 643 -11.50 9.31 -3.70
N HIS A 644 -10.34 9.82 -4.05
CA HIS A 644 -9.08 9.05 -4.03
C HIS A 644 -7.88 9.99 -4.07
N GLY A 645 -6.75 9.58 -3.48
CA GLY A 645 -5.47 10.24 -3.72
C GLY A 645 -5.03 10.10 -5.18
N MET A 646 -3.87 10.68 -5.54
CA MET A 646 -3.35 10.63 -6.92
C MET A 646 -3.48 9.22 -7.53
N ALA A 647 -4.39 9.08 -8.48
CA ALA A 647 -4.64 7.84 -9.19
C ALA A 647 -4.74 8.09 -10.69
N GLU A 648 -4.15 7.18 -11.48
CA GLU A 648 -4.24 7.24 -12.95
C GLU A 648 -5.22 6.21 -13.48
N LYS A 649 -6.11 6.66 -14.36
CA LYS A 649 -6.96 5.82 -15.20
C LYS A 649 -6.73 6.12 -16.67
N SER A 650 -7.07 5.17 -17.54
CA SER A 650 -6.92 5.34 -18.98
C SER A 650 -8.06 4.69 -19.76
N GLY A 651 -8.28 5.22 -20.97
CA GLY A 651 -9.20 4.67 -21.95
C GLY A 651 -8.70 4.85 -23.37
N ALA A 652 -9.07 3.96 -24.27
CA ALA A 652 -8.66 3.99 -25.66
C ALA A 652 -9.85 4.27 -26.58
N ILE A 653 -9.61 5.09 -27.61
CA ILE A 653 -10.61 5.49 -28.59
C ILE A 653 -9.96 5.62 -29.97
N ALA A 654 -10.69 5.29 -31.04
CA ALA A 654 -10.21 5.45 -32.41
C ALA A 654 -10.65 6.80 -32.97
N LEU A 655 -9.69 7.59 -33.47
CA LEU A 655 -9.92 8.95 -33.97
C LEU A 655 -9.37 9.13 -35.40
N SER A 656 -10.09 9.89 -36.22
CA SER A 656 -9.57 10.38 -37.50
C SER A 656 -8.58 11.53 -37.26
N ALA A 657 -7.70 11.77 -38.22
CA ALA A 657 -6.89 12.99 -38.23
C ALA A 657 -7.80 14.24 -38.32
N GLY A 658 -7.47 15.28 -37.56
CA GLY A 658 -8.23 16.52 -37.49
C GLY A 658 -8.61 16.93 -36.08
N PHE A 659 -9.63 17.77 -35.95
CA PHE A 659 -10.05 18.31 -34.64
C PHE A 659 -11.18 17.51 -34.04
N HIS A 660 -11.08 17.27 -32.73
CA HIS A 660 -12.11 16.57 -31.95
C HIS A 660 -12.51 17.42 -30.75
N PRO A 661 -13.82 17.61 -30.49
CA PRO A 661 -14.24 18.24 -29.23
C PRO A 661 -13.73 17.44 -28.03
N LEU A 662 -13.11 18.11 -27.08
CA LEU A 662 -12.57 17.53 -25.87
C LEU A 662 -13.17 18.22 -24.66
N ARG A 663 -13.54 17.44 -23.66
CA ARG A 663 -13.97 17.92 -22.36
C ARG A 663 -13.29 17.13 -21.25
N VAL A 664 -12.78 17.83 -20.24
CA VAL A 664 -12.27 17.24 -18.99
C VAL A 664 -13.07 17.82 -17.84
N THR A 665 -13.52 16.97 -16.92
CA THR A 665 -14.16 17.38 -15.67
C THR A 665 -13.28 16.94 -14.51
N PHE A 666 -13.23 17.74 -13.47
CA PHE A 666 -12.43 17.51 -12.27
C PHE A 666 -13.15 18.06 -11.04
N PHE A 667 -13.01 17.37 -9.91
CA PHE A 667 -13.36 17.94 -8.61
C PHE A 667 -12.29 17.57 -7.58
N GLU A 668 -12.13 18.45 -6.60
CA GLU A 668 -11.32 18.29 -5.42
C GLU A 668 -12.19 18.51 -4.19
N LYS A 669 -12.13 17.59 -3.24
CA LYS A 669 -12.80 17.72 -1.96
C LYS A 669 -11.86 18.24 -0.90
N THR A 670 -10.86 17.44 -0.52
CA THR A 670 -9.86 17.79 0.51
C THR A 670 -8.57 17.00 0.30
N GLY A 671 -7.43 17.59 0.60
CA GLY A 671 -6.15 16.88 0.62
C GLY A 671 -5.16 17.39 -0.41
N GLY A 672 -4.66 16.48 -1.24
CA GLY A 672 -3.81 16.82 -2.37
C GLY A 672 -4.66 17.28 -3.56
N ASP A 673 -4.15 18.15 -4.40
CA ASP A 673 -4.82 18.61 -5.60
C ASP A 673 -3.88 18.57 -6.81
N ASP A 674 -4.12 17.68 -7.74
CA ASP A 674 -3.39 17.65 -9.02
C ASP A 674 -4.27 17.04 -10.13
N LEU A 675 -4.04 17.49 -11.35
CA LEU A 675 -4.66 16.94 -12.56
C LEU A 675 -3.65 16.92 -13.69
N LYS A 676 -3.28 15.71 -14.13
CA LYS A 676 -2.46 15.50 -15.31
C LYS A 676 -3.28 14.80 -16.39
N VAL A 677 -3.33 15.39 -17.56
CA VAL A 677 -3.99 14.82 -18.72
C VAL A 677 -2.94 14.47 -19.76
N SER A 678 -2.84 13.17 -20.08
CA SER A 678 -1.81 12.64 -20.98
C SER A 678 -2.45 11.81 -22.10
N TYR A 679 -1.69 11.59 -23.18
CA TYR A 679 -2.11 10.76 -24.29
C TYR A 679 -0.95 10.02 -24.96
N GLU A 680 -1.27 8.96 -25.68
CA GLU A 680 -0.37 8.22 -26.56
C GLU A 680 -1.15 7.69 -27.78
N GLY A 681 -0.46 7.32 -28.84
CA GLY A 681 -1.07 6.76 -30.05
C GLY A 681 -0.62 7.49 -31.33
N GLY A 682 -0.86 6.91 -32.50
CA GLY A 682 -0.43 7.50 -33.75
C GLY A 682 1.08 7.75 -33.87
N GLY A 683 1.90 6.95 -33.18
CA GLY A 683 3.36 7.10 -33.09
C GLY A 683 3.84 8.02 -31.96
N ILE A 684 2.94 8.62 -31.19
CA ILE A 684 3.25 9.45 -30.02
C ILE A 684 3.40 8.53 -28.82
N LYS A 685 4.53 8.65 -28.09
CA LYS A 685 4.71 7.99 -26.77
C LYS A 685 3.91 8.75 -25.72
N LYS A 686 3.51 8.06 -24.65
CA LYS A 686 2.81 8.67 -23.52
C LYS A 686 3.47 9.98 -23.08
N THR A 687 2.71 11.06 -23.19
CA THR A 687 3.14 12.42 -22.84
C THR A 687 1.95 13.27 -22.41
N LYS A 688 2.18 14.28 -21.57
CA LYS A 688 1.18 15.31 -21.28
C LYS A 688 0.68 15.91 -22.59
N ILE A 689 -0.62 16.17 -22.72
CA ILE A 689 -1.17 16.82 -23.91
C ILE A 689 -0.55 18.22 -24.01
N PRO A 690 0.20 18.53 -25.10
CA PRO A 690 0.87 19.81 -25.23
C PRO A 690 -0.09 20.93 -25.63
N ASP A 691 0.27 22.19 -25.30
CA ASP A 691 -0.58 23.36 -25.51
C ASP A 691 -0.86 23.63 -27.02
N ASP A 692 0.07 23.27 -27.87
CA ASP A 692 0.00 23.52 -29.33
C ASP A 692 -0.96 22.61 -30.09
N VAL A 693 -1.50 21.57 -29.42
CA VAL A 693 -2.56 20.72 -30.02
C VAL A 693 -3.95 21.00 -29.41
N LEU A 694 -4.06 21.93 -28.46
CA LEU A 694 -5.31 22.35 -27.83
C LEU A 694 -5.78 23.68 -28.42
N PHE A 695 -7.03 23.72 -28.89
CA PHE A 695 -7.58 24.88 -29.57
C PHE A 695 -8.97 25.24 -29.03
N ILE A 696 -9.27 26.52 -29.07
CA ILE A 696 -10.61 27.06 -28.82
C ILE A 696 -11.10 27.86 -30.02
N LYS A 697 -12.40 27.94 -30.19
CA LYS A 697 -13.03 28.82 -31.19
C LYS A 697 -12.99 30.25 -30.67
N LEU A 698 -12.61 31.20 -31.50
CA LEU A 698 -12.73 32.61 -31.19
C LEU A 698 -14.20 33.03 -31.33
N ASP A 699 -14.75 33.67 -30.31
CA ASP A 699 -16.05 34.30 -30.37
C ASP A 699 -15.98 35.41 -31.42
N GLN A 700 -16.97 35.48 -32.32
CA GLN A 700 -17.09 36.53 -33.36
C GLN A 700 -17.41 37.87 -32.70
#